data_153ce026ebf99ecf732eb17e87b45eee
#
_entry.id   153ce026ebf99ecf732eb17e87b45eee
#
_cell.length_a   1.000
_cell.length_b   1.000
_cell.length_c   1.000
_cell.angle_alpha   90.00
_cell.angle_beta   90.00
_cell.angle_gamma   90.00
#
_symmetry.space_group_name_H-M   'P 1'
#
loop_
_entity.id
_entity.type
_entity.pdbx_description
1 polymer ?
#
loop_
_entity_poly.entity_id
_entity_poly.type
_entity_poly.pdbx_seq_one_letter_code
_entity_poly.pdbx_strand_id
1 'polypeptide(L)'
;MNKIIYLAGLTLLSVLPATAQNTVVDSTATLKDQTLSDVTVTARKASVRSLSGAINGKDILRDELFKAACCNLGESFVNNASVDVNYSDATTGAKQIKLLGLSGTYVQMLTENLPNFRGAALPYGLGYVPGSWMKSMQVSKGNTSVKNGYEAMTGQINVEYVKPEDPTGMTVNLYGNTVGRFEANADGNIHINGNKNLSTEILAHYENNWLHHDGNGDGFQDAPKVRQYNLQNRWFWKKGDYILHAGLSLLKEDRVSGQTPHAAATNPYRIDIGTDRYEAYMKHAFVLNQEHATNIALMGNVSMHKQQAQYGIKQYDVNEKNAYASLMFETNFTDKHNLSAGLSLNHDYLHQTLTLPATAVPSDYGNIYPLTRGIESETTPGAYVQYTYNLHSRFIAMAGLRVDHSNVYGTFFTPRFHLKWVPVDFLTLRLSAGKGYRSPHALAENNYLMASGRRLIIDKLDQEAAWNYGASLNFNIPIGNKMLKINTDYYYTHFLSQMLIDYDSNPQELHITNLNGKSFSHTFQIEASYPLFKGLELGAAYRYNLVKATYGGKLMWKPLQSRYKGLLTLSYKTPLGVWQFDATAALNGGGRMPEAYTLASGERSWAGSYKAYGQLSGQVTRYFRHFSLYIGGENLTNYKQKNPIIGYQNPWANSFEPTMVYGPVEGAMAYVGIRLNLGKRQ
;
A
#
# COMPACT_ATOMS: atom_id res chain seq x y z
N MET A 1 -29.69 -13.17 10.35
CA MET A 1 -28.91 -12.83 9.17
C MET A 1 -29.73 -12.55 7.91
N ASN A 2 -30.97 -12.97 7.78
CA ASN A 2 -31.76 -12.79 6.54
C ASN A 2 -32.56 -11.48 6.39
N LYS A 3 -32.49 -10.54 7.34
CA LYS A 3 -33.26 -9.27 7.27
C LYS A 3 -32.47 -8.05 6.78
N ILE A 4 -31.15 -8.12 6.71
CA ILE A 4 -30.28 -7.00 6.27
C ILE A 4 -30.12 -6.98 4.74
N ILE A 5 -30.28 -8.11 4.08
CA ILE A 5 -30.14 -8.24 2.61
C ILE A 5 -31.33 -7.63 1.87
N TYR A 6 -32.52 -7.57 2.50
CA TYR A 6 -33.72 -7.00 1.88
C TYR A 6 -33.78 -5.46 1.83
N LEU A 7 -32.98 -4.77 2.67
CA LEU A 7 -32.98 -3.29 2.67
C LEU A 7 -32.06 -2.69 1.59
N ALA A 8 -31.05 -3.42 1.14
CA ALA A 8 -30.16 -2.97 0.06
C ALA A 8 -30.75 -3.18 -1.34
N GLY A 9 -31.71 -4.08 -1.49
CA GLY A 9 -32.34 -4.40 -2.78
C GLY A 9 -33.46 -3.45 -3.23
N LEU A 10 -34.03 -2.67 -2.30
CA LEU A 10 -35.20 -1.81 -2.60
C LEU A 10 -34.87 -0.40 -3.09
N THR A 11 -33.61 0.03 -3.00
CA THR A 11 -33.19 1.37 -3.46
C THR A 11 -32.71 1.42 -4.94
N LEU A 12 -32.68 0.29 -5.62
CA LEU A 12 -32.16 0.19 -7.00
C LEU A 12 -33.22 0.27 -8.11
N LEU A 13 -34.51 0.38 -7.80
CA LEU A 13 -35.59 0.22 -8.78
C LEU A 13 -36.47 1.46 -9.05
N SER A 14 -36.03 2.67 -8.69
CA SER A 14 -36.83 3.88 -8.99
C SER A 14 -36.00 5.02 -9.56
N VAL A 15 -35.49 4.88 -10.78
CA VAL A 15 -35.02 6.03 -11.57
C VAL A 15 -35.52 5.87 -13.00
N LEU A 16 -36.65 6.55 -13.34
CA LEU A 16 -37.06 6.86 -14.70
C LEU A 16 -36.60 8.29 -15.09
N PRO A 17 -36.35 8.55 -16.38
CA PRO A 17 -35.56 9.71 -16.80
C PRO A 17 -36.39 11.01 -16.85
N ALA A 18 -35.83 12.08 -16.30
CA ALA A 18 -36.29 13.44 -16.52
C ALA A 18 -35.44 14.11 -17.59
N THR A 19 -36.08 14.62 -18.60
CA THR A 19 -35.51 15.40 -19.72
C THR A 19 -35.06 16.79 -19.23
N ALA A 20 -33.81 17.17 -19.53
CA ALA A 20 -33.26 18.47 -19.21
C ALA A 20 -33.28 19.41 -20.42
N GLN A 21 -33.83 20.61 -20.25
CA GLN A 21 -33.70 21.76 -21.14
C GLN A 21 -32.44 22.56 -20.82
N ASN A 22 -31.72 22.96 -21.87
CA ASN A 22 -30.54 23.81 -21.86
C ASN A 22 -30.88 25.26 -21.51
N THR A 23 -30.11 25.86 -20.58
CA THR A 23 -29.84 27.31 -20.60
C THR A 23 -28.35 27.52 -20.28
N VAL A 24 -27.70 28.18 -21.25
CA VAL A 24 -26.32 28.66 -21.15
C VAL A 24 -26.33 29.96 -20.36
N VAL A 25 -25.56 30.06 -19.29
CA VAL A 25 -25.16 31.35 -18.69
C VAL A 25 -23.66 31.33 -18.46
N ASP A 26 -23.00 32.19 -19.21
CA ASP A 26 -21.60 32.55 -19.11
C ASP A 26 -21.40 33.47 -17.88
N SER A 27 -20.50 33.12 -16.97
CA SER A 27 -19.94 34.06 -16.00
C SER A 27 -18.57 33.63 -15.55
N THR A 28 -17.58 34.27 -16.15
CA THR A 28 -16.20 34.33 -15.68
C THR A 28 -16.12 35.02 -14.32
N ALA A 29 -15.95 34.28 -13.27
CA ALA A 29 -15.49 34.77 -11.99
C ALA A 29 -14.27 33.94 -11.56
N THR A 30 -13.11 34.56 -11.60
CA THR A 30 -11.86 34.03 -11.07
C THR A 30 -11.95 33.94 -9.54
N LEU A 31 -12.24 32.75 -9.04
CA LEU A 31 -12.06 32.42 -7.63
C LEU A 31 -10.62 31.92 -7.43
N LYS A 32 -9.85 32.63 -6.61
CA LYS A 32 -8.58 32.15 -6.08
C LYS A 32 -8.85 30.92 -5.20
N ASP A 33 -8.53 29.74 -5.71
CA ASP A 33 -8.52 28.50 -4.92
C ASP A 33 -7.41 28.57 -3.88
N GLN A 34 -7.78 28.72 -2.61
CA GLN A 34 -6.91 28.47 -1.48
C GLN A 34 -7.14 27.04 -0.97
N THR A 35 -6.12 26.26 -1.06
CA THR A 35 -6.09 24.83 -0.78
C THR A 35 -5.89 24.54 0.71
N LEU A 36 -6.74 23.73 1.30
CA LEU A 36 -6.42 22.87 2.45
C LEU A 36 -5.30 21.92 2.01
N SER A 37 -4.09 22.17 2.52
CA SER A 37 -2.82 21.47 2.24
C SER A 37 -2.85 20.38 1.16
N ASP A 38 -2.28 20.72 0.00
CA ASP A 38 -1.77 19.85 -1.05
C ASP A 38 -2.76 19.09 -1.95
N VAL A 39 -3.76 19.77 -2.51
CA VAL A 39 -4.34 19.34 -3.77
C VAL A 39 -4.40 20.51 -4.74
N THR A 40 -3.33 20.70 -5.50
CA THR A 40 -3.35 21.58 -6.66
C THR A 40 -3.82 20.78 -7.87
N VAL A 41 -5.03 21.05 -8.36
CA VAL A 41 -5.49 20.50 -9.63
C VAL A 41 -4.76 21.23 -10.75
N THR A 42 -3.75 20.60 -11.32
CA THR A 42 -3.17 21.00 -12.60
C THR A 42 -3.36 19.90 -13.62
N ALA A 43 -3.83 20.34 -14.80
CA ALA A 43 -4.18 19.50 -15.92
C ALA A 43 -3.15 18.40 -16.26
N ARG A 44 -3.64 17.17 -16.35
CA ARG A 44 -3.18 16.04 -17.16
C ARG A 44 -1.67 15.80 -17.23
N LYS A 45 -1.07 15.33 -16.12
CA LYS A 45 0.20 14.58 -16.18
C LYS A 45 0.01 13.31 -15.35
N ALA A 46 0.35 12.16 -15.92
CA ALA A 46 0.11 10.83 -15.37
C ALA A 46 0.79 10.58 -14.00
N SER A 47 1.87 11.25 -13.73
CA SER A 47 2.59 11.20 -12.45
C SER A 47 3.33 12.52 -12.22
N VAL A 48 3.05 13.18 -11.12
CA VAL A 48 3.67 14.47 -10.77
C VAL A 48 4.38 14.36 -9.44
N ARG A 49 5.67 14.67 -9.41
CA ARG A 49 6.37 14.87 -8.15
C ARG A 49 5.89 16.19 -7.55
N SER A 50 5.48 16.19 -6.27
CA SER A 50 5.07 17.43 -5.59
C SER A 50 6.23 18.42 -5.57
N LEU A 51 6.16 19.44 -6.41
CA LEU A 51 7.17 20.50 -6.48
C LEU A 51 6.89 21.61 -5.46
N SER A 52 5.67 21.70 -4.96
CA SER A 52 5.24 22.78 -4.06
C SER A 52 5.66 22.55 -2.61
N GLY A 53 5.66 21.30 -2.14
CA GLY A 53 5.95 20.96 -0.73
C GLY A 53 7.43 20.69 -0.43
N ALA A 54 7.81 20.76 0.85
CA ALA A 54 9.15 20.38 1.33
C ALA A 54 9.35 18.86 1.37
N ILE A 55 8.28 18.09 1.55
CA ILE A 55 8.29 16.63 1.59
C ILE A 55 8.57 16.06 0.21
N ASN A 56 9.42 15.02 0.14
CA ASN A 56 9.73 14.34 -1.10
C ASN A 56 8.63 13.31 -1.45
N GLY A 57 7.59 13.75 -2.13
CA GLY A 57 6.45 12.94 -2.55
C GLY A 57 6.28 12.87 -4.07
N LYS A 58 5.67 11.79 -4.54
CA LYS A 58 5.26 11.57 -5.93
C LYS A 58 3.78 11.20 -5.95
N ASP A 59 3.00 12.03 -6.65
CA ASP A 59 1.59 11.74 -6.91
C ASP A 59 1.49 10.88 -8.17
N ILE A 60 0.84 9.73 -8.05
CA ILE A 60 0.54 8.80 -9.14
C ILE A 60 -0.94 8.97 -9.43
N LEU A 61 -1.25 9.59 -10.56
CA LEU A 61 -2.62 9.87 -10.97
C LEU A 61 -3.25 8.67 -11.68
N ARG A 62 -4.57 8.70 -11.83
CA ARG A 62 -5.36 7.62 -12.43
C ARG A 62 -4.84 7.19 -13.81
N ASP A 63 -4.41 8.15 -14.64
CA ASP A 63 -3.84 7.86 -15.96
C ASP A 63 -2.57 7.01 -15.91
N GLU A 64 -1.73 7.20 -14.86
CA GLU A 64 -0.54 6.36 -14.65
C GLU A 64 -0.92 4.97 -14.11
N LEU A 65 -1.90 4.93 -13.19
CA LEU A 65 -2.40 3.67 -12.65
C LEU A 65 -2.97 2.76 -13.75
N PHE A 66 -3.58 3.34 -14.79
CA PHE A 66 -4.20 2.59 -15.88
C PHE A 66 -3.25 2.17 -17.01
N LYS A 67 -1.95 2.48 -16.94
CA LYS A 67 -0.93 1.98 -17.88
C LYS A 67 -0.63 0.47 -17.72
N ALA A 68 -1.06 -0.13 -16.63
CA ALA A 68 -1.04 -1.57 -16.40
C ALA A 68 -2.41 -2.02 -15.90
N ALA A 69 -2.66 -3.33 -15.86
CA ALA A 69 -3.83 -3.86 -15.16
C ALA A 69 -3.67 -3.59 -13.66
N CYS A 70 -4.27 -2.52 -13.20
CA CYS A 70 -4.27 -2.15 -11.79
C CYS A 70 -5.56 -2.67 -11.16
N CYS A 71 -5.55 -3.94 -10.75
CA CYS A 71 -6.70 -4.57 -10.13
C CYS A 71 -6.81 -4.20 -8.65
N ASN A 72 -5.68 -4.03 -7.98
CA ASN A 72 -5.63 -3.62 -6.57
C ASN A 72 -4.41 -2.73 -6.26
N LEU A 73 -4.33 -2.23 -5.02
CA LEU A 73 -3.25 -1.35 -4.60
C LEU A 73 -1.87 -1.99 -4.77
N GLY A 74 -1.72 -3.29 -4.51
CA GLY A 74 -0.43 -3.98 -4.68
C GLY A 74 0.07 -3.95 -6.12
N GLU A 75 -0.81 -4.15 -7.08
CA GLU A 75 -0.48 -4.15 -8.51
C GLU A 75 -0.23 -2.75 -9.09
N SER A 76 -0.67 -1.69 -8.38
CA SER A 76 -0.47 -0.29 -8.78
C SER A 76 0.99 0.15 -8.80
N PHE A 77 1.90 -0.60 -8.18
CA PHE A 77 3.32 -0.25 -8.06
C PHE A 77 4.21 -0.83 -9.14
N VAL A 78 3.67 -1.55 -10.12
CA VAL A 78 4.46 -2.19 -11.21
C VAL A 78 5.35 -1.18 -11.93
N ASN A 79 4.83 0.03 -12.21
CA ASN A 79 5.56 1.11 -12.88
C ASN A 79 6.31 2.04 -11.90
N ASN A 80 6.43 1.67 -10.62
CA ASN A 80 7.07 2.49 -9.60
C ASN A 80 8.45 1.93 -9.22
N ALA A 81 9.50 2.75 -9.40
CA ALA A 81 10.85 2.35 -9.07
C ALA A 81 11.13 2.35 -7.56
N SER A 82 10.35 3.11 -6.78
CA SER A 82 10.60 3.33 -5.35
C SER A 82 9.99 2.27 -4.47
N VAL A 83 8.90 1.63 -4.92
CA VAL A 83 8.15 0.65 -4.17
C VAL A 83 8.28 -0.72 -4.83
N ASP A 84 8.60 -1.72 -4.05
CA ASP A 84 8.47 -3.13 -4.46
C ASP A 84 7.26 -3.73 -3.77
N VAL A 85 6.59 -4.63 -4.45
CA VAL A 85 5.56 -5.50 -3.88
C VAL A 85 5.96 -6.94 -4.14
N ASN A 86 6.14 -7.70 -3.07
CA ASN A 86 6.58 -9.07 -3.13
C ASN A 86 5.60 -9.96 -2.36
N TYR A 87 5.44 -11.20 -2.77
CA TYR A 87 4.80 -12.22 -1.96
C TYR A 87 5.62 -12.46 -0.68
N SER A 88 4.94 -12.65 0.44
CA SER A 88 5.56 -12.99 1.72
C SER A 88 5.81 -14.49 1.86
N ASP A 89 4.99 -15.28 1.17
CA ASP A 89 5.06 -16.73 1.09
C ASP A 89 4.43 -17.24 -0.22
N ALA A 90 4.62 -18.52 -0.53
CA ALA A 90 4.18 -19.15 -1.77
C ALA A 90 2.74 -19.72 -1.71
N THR A 91 2.05 -19.62 -0.58
CA THR A 91 0.78 -20.33 -0.37
C THR A 91 -0.39 -19.42 -0.02
N THR A 92 -0.21 -18.42 0.85
CA THR A 92 -1.33 -17.61 1.35
C THR A 92 -1.70 -16.46 0.42
N GLY A 93 -0.78 -16.06 -0.48
CA GLY A 93 -0.91 -14.87 -1.31
C GLY A 93 -0.75 -13.55 -0.55
N ALA A 94 -0.21 -13.59 0.69
CA ALA A 94 0.15 -12.39 1.42
C ALA A 94 1.21 -11.61 0.65
N LYS A 95 1.02 -10.30 0.53
CA LYS A 95 1.93 -9.39 -0.18
C LYS A 95 2.44 -8.30 0.75
N GLN A 96 3.71 -7.99 0.64
CA GLN A 96 4.34 -6.90 1.38
C GLN A 96 4.91 -5.84 0.44
N ILE A 97 4.66 -4.58 0.80
CA ILE A 97 5.38 -3.45 0.22
C ILE A 97 6.79 -3.41 0.80
N LYS A 98 7.75 -2.97 0.00
CA LYS A 98 9.09 -2.55 0.46
C LYS A 98 9.36 -1.14 -0.06
N LEU A 99 9.70 -0.24 0.84
CA LEU A 99 10.10 1.13 0.51
C LEU A 99 11.46 1.42 1.15
N LEU A 100 12.36 2.03 0.39
CA LEU A 100 13.75 2.24 0.81
C LEU A 100 14.47 0.94 1.22
N GLY A 101 14.11 -0.19 0.57
CA GLY A 101 14.66 -1.50 0.88
C GLY A 101 14.16 -2.12 2.19
N LEU A 102 13.22 -1.50 2.88
CA LEU A 102 12.70 -1.94 4.17
C LEU A 102 11.25 -2.42 4.06
N SER A 103 10.81 -3.25 5.03
CA SER A 103 9.46 -3.81 5.07
C SER A 103 8.38 -2.74 5.06
N GLY A 104 7.23 -3.05 4.48
CA GLY A 104 6.04 -2.22 4.45
C GLY A 104 5.46 -1.91 5.83
N THR A 105 5.83 -2.67 6.86
CA THR A 105 5.48 -2.37 8.25
C THR A 105 6.01 -1.01 8.72
N TYR A 106 7.09 -0.49 8.09
CA TYR A 106 7.68 0.82 8.36
C TYR A 106 7.13 1.94 7.47
N VAL A 107 6.21 1.61 6.57
CA VAL A 107 5.50 2.57 5.70
C VAL A 107 4.13 2.84 6.31
N GLN A 108 3.85 4.09 6.60
CA GLN A 108 2.53 4.46 7.06
C GLN A 108 1.53 4.41 5.91
N MET A 109 0.53 3.54 6.03
CA MET A 109 -0.55 3.44 5.05
C MET A 109 -1.70 4.35 5.46
N LEU A 110 -2.13 5.20 4.53
CA LEU A 110 -3.27 6.09 4.70
C LEU A 110 -4.29 5.86 3.59
N THR A 111 -5.55 6.02 3.93
CA THR A 111 -6.66 6.20 3.00
C THR A 111 -7.33 7.53 3.29
N GLU A 112 -7.39 8.43 2.31
CA GLU A 112 -7.96 9.75 2.52
C GLU A 112 -7.27 10.54 3.67
N ASN A 113 -5.96 10.41 3.81
CA ASN A 113 -5.15 10.98 4.89
C ASN A 113 -5.50 10.48 6.32
N LEU A 114 -6.19 9.36 6.44
CA LEU A 114 -6.47 8.69 7.70
C LEU A 114 -5.69 7.37 7.77
N PRO A 115 -5.09 7.01 8.93
CA PRO A 115 -4.37 5.75 9.08
C PRO A 115 -5.25 4.54 8.76
N ASN A 116 -4.71 3.59 7.99
CA ASN A 116 -5.41 2.38 7.58
C ASN A 116 -4.44 1.18 7.45
N PHE A 117 -4.95 -0.05 7.37
CA PHE A 117 -4.20 -1.30 7.17
C PHE A 117 -3.05 -1.49 8.16
N ARG A 118 -3.38 -1.55 9.43
CA ARG A 118 -2.49 -1.91 10.53
C ARG A 118 -2.70 -3.37 10.94
N GLY A 119 -1.80 -3.91 11.77
CA GLY A 119 -1.95 -5.21 12.44
C GLY A 119 -2.33 -6.35 11.51
N ALA A 120 -3.43 -7.02 11.81
CA ALA A 120 -3.92 -8.19 11.08
C ALA A 120 -4.37 -7.91 9.65
N ALA A 121 -4.70 -6.66 9.32
CA ALA A 121 -5.04 -6.27 7.95
C ALA A 121 -3.82 -6.16 7.04
N LEU A 122 -2.60 -6.03 7.59
CA LEU A 122 -1.39 -5.70 6.83
C LEU A 122 -1.01 -6.77 5.79
N PRO A 123 -1.04 -8.09 6.08
CA PRO A 123 -0.61 -9.13 5.12
C PRO A 123 -1.44 -9.16 3.83
N TYR A 124 -2.72 -8.82 3.89
CA TYR A 124 -3.65 -8.93 2.76
C TYR A 124 -4.23 -7.56 2.33
N GLY A 125 -4.00 -6.49 3.10
CA GLY A 125 -4.59 -5.16 2.92
C GLY A 125 -4.35 -4.52 1.56
N LEU A 126 -3.27 -4.88 0.86
CA LEU A 126 -3.01 -4.42 -0.50
C LEU A 126 -4.04 -4.92 -1.50
N GLY A 127 -4.64 -6.10 -1.26
CA GLY A 127 -5.74 -6.64 -2.05
C GLY A 127 -7.10 -6.01 -1.74
N TYR A 128 -7.25 -5.34 -0.59
CA TYR A 128 -8.53 -4.78 -0.16
C TYR A 128 -8.91 -3.45 -0.84
N VAL A 129 -7.98 -2.84 -1.54
CA VAL A 129 -8.19 -1.57 -2.27
C VAL A 129 -8.30 -1.83 -3.76
N PRO A 130 -9.50 -1.80 -4.34
CA PRO A 130 -9.68 -1.97 -5.78
C PRO A 130 -9.01 -0.83 -6.57
N GLY A 131 -8.27 -1.18 -7.61
CA GLY A 131 -7.51 -0.23 -8.41
C GLY A 131 -8.39 0.81 -9.11
N SER A 132 -9.58 0.43 -9.55
CA SER A 132 -10.53 1.31 -10.22
C SER A 132 -11.12 2.40 -9.31
N TRP A 133 -11.10 2.20 -7.97
CA TRP A 133 -11.58 3.18 -7.00
C TRP A 133 -10.59 4.32 -6.77
N MET A 134 -9.31 4.09 -7.08
CA MET A 134 -8.26 5.06 -6.85
C MET A 134 -8.31 6.21 -7.86
N LYS A 135 -8.40 7.44 -7.37
CA LYS A 135 -8.24 8.68 -8.13
C LYS A 135 -6.76 9.05 -8.24
N SER A 136 -6.05 8.88 -7.14
CA SER A 136 -4.61 9.10 -7.06
C SER A 136 -4.02 8.33 -5.89
N MET A 137 -2.71 8.16 -5.94
CA MET A 137 -1.92 7.60 -4.86
C MET A 137 -0.69 8.48 -4.65
N GLN A 138 -0.43 8.84 -3.41
CA GLN A 138 0.73 9.62 -2.99
C GLN A 138 1.77 8.72 -2.35
N VAL A 139 2.98 8.71 -2.87
CA VAL A 139 4.12 7.98 -2.28
C VAL A 139 5.15 9.00 -1.79
N SER A 140 5.29 9.14 -0.49
CA SER A 140 6.30 9.98 0.15
C SER A 140 7.42 9.13 0.71
N LYS A 141 8.67 9.52 0.41
CA LYS A 141 9.88 8.80 0.84
C LYS A 141 10.47 9.45 2.08
N GLY A 142 10.97 8.62 2.99
CA GLY A 142 11.53 9.06 4.27
C GLY A 142 10.47 9.55 5.24
N ASN A 143 10.87 10.36 6.20
CA ASN A 143 9.93 10.96 7.14
C ASN A 143 8.92 11.86 6.43
N THR A 144 7.74 11.99 7.00
CA THR A 144 6.67 12.86 6.51
C THR A 144 6.28 13.90 7.58
N SER A 145 5.17 14.61 7.41
CA SER A 145 4.65 15.55 8.38
C SER A 145 4.32 14.90 9.73
N VAL A 146 4.57 15.59 10.85
CA VAL A 146 4.14 15.15 12.18
C VAL A 146 2.62 15.18 12.36
N LYS A 147 1.89 15.87 11.47
CA LYS A 147 0.41 15.91 11.42
C LYS A 147 -0.19 14.51 11.27
N ASN A 148 0.45 13.64 10.49
CA ASN A 148 -0.05 12.32 10.15
C ASN A 148 0.34 11.23 11.18
N GLY A 149 0.93 11.62 12.32
CA GLY A 149 1.32 10.70 13.37
C GLY A 149 2.82 10.39 13.39
N TYR A 150 3.18 9.39 14.17
CA TYR A 150 4.56 9.01 14.48
C TYR A 150 5.10 7.85 13.61
N GLU A 151 4.24 7.13 12.89
CA GLU A 151 4.55 5.81 12.31
C GLU A 151 5.35 5.84 11.00
N ALA A 152 5.38 6.96 10.26
CA ALA A 152 6.13 7.05 9.01
C ALA A 152 7.64 7.01 9.27
N MET A 153 8.25 5.81 9.26
CA MET A 153 9.68 5.60 9.47
C MET A 153 10.46 5.63 8.15
N THR A 154 9.94 4.97 7.10
CA THR A 154 10.57 4.90 5.77
C THR A 154 9.78 5.63 4.71
N GLY A 155 8.55 5.98 4.99
CA GLY A 155 7.67 6.69 4.08
C GLY A 155 6.21 6.60 4.45
N GLN A 156 5.41 7.17 3.56
CA GLN A 156 3.96 7.17 3.66
C GLN A 156 3.37 6.92 2.29
N ILE A 157 2.32 6.11 2.24
CA ILE A 157 1.50 5.91 1.05
C ILE A 157 0.08 6.33 1.42
N ASN A 158 -0.46 7.33 0.72
CA ASN A 158 -1.83 7.79 0.87
C ASN A 158 -2.61 7.48 -0.40
N VAL A 159 -3.75 6.82 -0.25
CA VAL A 159 -4.67 6.50 -1.35
C VAL A 159 -5.86 7.45 -1.29
N GLU A 160 -6.11 8.13 -2.39
CA GLU A 160 -7.29 8.96 -2.57
C GLU A 160 -8.25 8.25 -3.54
N TYR A 161 -9.49 8.03 -3.12
CA TYR A 161 -10.53 7.48 -3.98
C TYR A 161 -11.20 8.56 -4.82
N VAL A 162 -11.95 8.16 -5.84
CA VAL A 162 -12.90 9.05 -6.53
C VAL A 162 -13.83 9.71 -5.51
N LYS A 163 -14.28 10.92 -5.77
CA LYS A 163 -14.95 11.79 -4.77
C LYS A 163 -16.43 11.94 -5.05
N PRO A 164 -17.30 12.00 -4.03
CA PRO A 164 -18.73 12.28 -4.20
C PRO A 164 -19.01 13.61 -4.91
N GLU A 165 -18.16 14.63 -4.70
CA GLU A 165 -18.24 15.96 -5.30
C GLU A 165 -17.68 16.05 -6.74
N ASP A 166 -17.05 14.99 -7.25
CA ASP A 166 -16.62 14.92 -8.65
C ASP A 166 -17.82 15.07 -9.61
N PRO A 167 -17.64 15.44 -10.89
CA PRO A 167 -18.73 15.52 -11.84
C PRO A 167 -19.56 14.24 -11.87
N THR A 168 -20.90 14.38 -11.89
CA THR A 168 -21.82 13.23 -11.85
C THR A 168 -21.54 12.24 -12.97
N GLY A 169 -21.42 10.98 -12.65
CA GLY A 169 -21.18 9.90 -13.58
C GLY A 169 -21.06 8.56 -12.90
N MET A 170 -20.99 7.52 -13.73
CA MET A 170 -20.80 6.15 -13.30
C MET A 170 -19.67 5.53 -14.12
N THR A 171 -18.81 4.78 -13.48
CA THR A 171 -17.77 3.97 -14.12
C THR A 171 -18.00 2.51 -13.81
N VAL A 172 -17.85 1.64 -14.82
CA VAL A 172 -17.83 0.18 -14.62
C VAL A 172 -16.54 -0.34 -15.26
N ASN A 173 -15.80 -1.16 -14.52
CA ASN A 173 -14.62 -1.85 -15.02
C ASN A 173 -14.79 -3.36 -14.83
N LEU A 174 -14.67 -4.11 -15.93
CA LEU A 174 -14.64 -5.57 -15.94
C LEU A 174 -13.26 -6.01 -16.38
N TYR A 175 -12.72 -7.02 -15.71
CA TYR A 175 -11.40 -7.58 -15.96
C TYR A 175 -11.44 -9.10 -15.87
N GLY A 176 -10.64 -9.77 -16.70
CA GLY A 176 -10.42 -11.19 -16.63
C GLY A 176 -9.03 -11.56 -17.12
N ASN A 177 -8.46 -12.64 -16.56
CA ASN A 177 -7.14 -13.12 -16.93
C ASN A 177 -7.07 -14.65 -17.14
N THR A 178 -5.94 -15.11 -17.67
CA THR A 178 -5.71 -16.52 -18.02
C THR A 178 -5.55 -17.45 -16.82
N VAL A 179 -5.32 -16.93 -15.60
CA VAL A 179 -5.23 -17.74 -14.38
C VAL A 179 -6.56 -17.85 -13.64
N GLY A 180 -7.67 -17.39 -14.26
CA GLY A 180 -9.02 -17.56 -13.75
C GLY A 180 -9.53 -16.50 -12.79
N ARG A 181 -8.89 -15.33 -12.74
CA ARG A 181 -9.36 -14.18 -11.98
C ARG A 181 -10.35 -13.37 -12.83
N PHE A 182 -11.49 -13.08 -12.25
CA PHE A 182 -12.48 -12.16 -12.76
C PHE A 182 -12.76 -11.06 -11.75
N GLU A 183 -12.87 -9.84 -12.23
CA GLU A 183 -13.27 -8.69 -11.41
C GLU A 183 -14.34 -7.86 -12.06
N ALA A 184 -15.24 -7.35 -11.24
CA ALA A 184 -16.23 -6.35 -11.59
C ALA A 184 -16.19 -5.22 -10.59
N ASN A 185 -15.98 -4.01 -11.09
CA ASN A 185 -15.96 -2.78 -10.30
C ASN A 185 -17.01 -1.83 -10.84
N ALA A 186 -17.70 -1.15 -9.96
CA ALA A 186 -18.61 -0.07 -10.29
C ALA A 186 -18.46 1.06 -9.30
N ASP A 187 -18.41 2.30 -9.78
CA ASP A 187 -18.50 3.49 -8.97
C ASP A 187 -19.47 4.48 -9.58
N GLY A 188 -20.20 5.20 -8.74
CA GLY A 188 -21.13 6.21 -9.19
C GLY A 188 -21.45 7.24 -8.12
N ASN A 189 -21.51 8.52 -8.53
CA ASN A 189 -21.86 9.62 -7.64
C ASN A 189 -23.10 10.35 -8.11
N ILE A 190 -23.83 10.93 -7.16
CA ILE A 190 -25.04 11.70 -7.37
C ILE A 190 -24.95 12.99 -6.56
N HIS A 191 -25.22 14.12 -7.21
CA HIS A 191 -25.45 15.40 -6.56
C HIS A 191 -26.92 15.47 -6.15
N ILE A 192 -27.23 15.53 -4.86
CA ILE A 192 -28.60 15.51 -4.35
C ILE A 192 -29.31 16.80 -4.76
N ASN A 193 -30.45 16.65 -5.39
CA ASN A 193 -31.22 17.78 -5.99
C ASN A 193 -30.37 18.67 -6.94
N GLY A 194 -29.37 18.09 -7.61
CA GLY A 194 -28.47 18.85 -8.48
C GLY A 194 -27.45 19.74 -7.73
N ASN A 195 -27.44 19.69 -6.42
CA ASN A 195 -26.55 20.52 -5.58
C ASN A 195 -25.19 19.84 -5.40
N LYS A 196 -24.15 20.40 -6.00
CA LYS A 196 -22.77 19.93 -5.86
C LYS A 196 -22.24 19.94 -4.43
N ASN A 197 -22.83 20.76 -3.57
CA ASN A 197 -22.44 20.86 -2.16
C ASN A 197 -23.07 19.78 -1.28
N LEU A 198 -23.93 18.92 -1.81
CA LEU A 198 -24.45 17.75 -1.13
C LEU A 198 -24.45 16.56 -2.09
N SER A 199 -23.52 15.67 -1.91
CA SER A 199 -23.28 14.57 -2.83
C SER A 199 -23.06 13.25 -2.11
N THR A 200 -23.43 12.15 -2.75
CA THR A 200 -23.12 10.81 -2.30
C THR A 200 -22.51 9.99 -3.41
N GLU A 201 -21.71 8.99 -3.04
CA GLU A 201 -21.05 8.08 -3.96
C GLU A 201 -21.12 6.67 -3.43
N ILE A 202 -21.31 5.71 -4.32
CA ILE A 202 -21.25 4.27 -4.04
C ILE A 202 -20.14 3.68 -4.87
N LEU A 203 -19.29 2.87 -4.22
CA LEU A 203 -18.24 2.07 -4.83
C LEU A 203 -18.52 0.62 -4.52
N ALA A 204 -18.52 -0.24 -5.53
CA ALA A 204 -18.75 -1.68 -5.40
C ALA A 204 -17.65 -2.45 -6.15
N HIS A 205 -17.19 -3.54 -5.54
CA HIS A 205 -16.18 -4.42 -6.12
C HIS A 205 -16.54 -5.87 -5.84
N TYR A 206 -16.30 -6.71 -6.83
CA TYR A 206 -16.36 -8.15 -6.76
C TYR A 206 -15.12 -8.74 -7.43
N GLU A 207 -14.47 -9.68 -6.75
CA GLU A 207 -13.39 -10.49 -7.31
C GLU A 207 -13.71 -11.97 -7.07
N ASN A 208 -13.39 -12.79 -8.08
CA ASN A 208 -13.41 -14.25 -7.93
C ASN A 208 -12.29 -14.86 -8.77
N ASN A 209 -11.41 -15.63 -8.12
CA ASN A 209 -10.43 -16.48 -8.77
C ASN A 209 -10.83 -17.94 -8.52
N TRP A 210 -11.26 -18.64 -9.58
CA TRP A 210 -11.88 -19.97 -9.43
C TRP A 210 -11.01 -21.13 -9.95
N LEU A 211 -9.96 -20.85 -10.73
CA LEU A 211 -9.13 -21.91 -11.28
C LEU A 211 -8.11 -22.42 -10.26
N HIS A 212 -7.75 -23.69 -10.38
CA HIS A 212 -6.56 -24.25 -9.74
C HIS A 212 -5.41 -24.14 -10.74
N HIS A 213 -4.37 -23.43 -10.37
CA HIS A 213 -3.18 -23.28 -11.19
C HIS A 213 -1.96 -23.78 -10.40
N ASP A 214 -1.29 -24.79 -10.95
CA ASP A 214 -0.04 -25.37 -10.46
C ASP A 214 0.92 -25.42 -11.67
N GLY A 215 1.58 -24.31 -11.91
CA GLY A 215 2.43 -24.14 -13.09
C GLY A 215 3.84 -24.69 -12.92
N ASN A 216 4.24 -25.06 -11.70
CA ASN A 216 5.54 -25.64 -11.39
C ASN A 216 5.48 -27.15 -11.12
N GLY A 217 4.27 -27.74 -10.97
CA GLY A 217 4.04 -29.17 -10.78
C GLY A 217 4.39 -29.68 -9.39
N ASP A 218 4.38 -28.81 -8.36
CA ASP A 218 4.67 -29.23 -6.98
C ASP A 218 3.43 -29.73 -6.22
N GLY A 219 2.27 -29.70 -6.86
CA GLY A 219 0.99 -30.13 -6.28
C GLY A 219 0.31 -29.05 -5.43
N PHE A 220 0.86 -27.86 -5.33
CA PHE A 220 0.28 -26.71 -4.65
C PHE A 220 -0.26 -25.69 -5.64
N GLN A 221 -1.18 -24.84 -5.18
CA GLN A 221 -1.66 -23.70 -5.97
C GLN A 221 -0.59 -22.60 -5.98
N ASP A 222 -0.22 -22.09 -7.16
CA ASP A 222 0.68 -20.95 -7.32
C ASP A 222 0.08 -19.65 -6.74
N ALA A 223 -1.25 -19.52 -6.77
CA ALA A 223 -2.00 -18.43 -6.15
C ALA A 223 -3.26 -18.94 -5.45
N PRO A 224 -3.67 -18.30 -4.35
CA PRO A 224 -4.91 -18.66 -3.67
C PRO A 224 -6.14 -18.37 -4.54
N LYS A 225 -7.18 -19.17 -4.39
CA LYS A 225 -8.52 -18.79 -4.81
C LYS A 225 -9.04 -17.71 -3.89
N VAL A 226 -9.38 -16.57 -4.45
CA VAL A 226 -9.92 -15.43 -3.70
C VAL A 226 -11.34 -15.15 -4.17
N ARG A 227 -12.26 -14.96 -3.22
CA ARG A 227 -13.59 -14.42 -3.48
C ARG A 227 -13.80 -13.23 -2.55
N GLN A 228 -13.89 -12.04 -3.14
CA GLN A 228 -13.95 -10.80 -2.39
C GLN A 228 -15.16 -9.95 -2.81
N TYR A 229 -15.75 -9.30 -1.84
CA TYR A 229 -16.83 -8.33 -1.99
C TYR A 229 -16.47 -7.08 -1.21
N ASN A 230 -16.46 -5.92 -1.86
CA ASN A 230 -16.29 -4.63 -1.19
C ASN A 230 -17.46 -3.72 -1.57
N LEU A 231 -17.94 -3.00 -0.58
CA LEU A 231 -18.95 -1.96 -0.77
C LEU A 231 -18.56 -0.76 0.08
N GLN A 232 -18.55 0.43 -0.53
CA GLN A 232 -18.32 1.68 0.17
C GLN A 232 -19.38 2.70 -0.23
N ASN A 233 -19.93 3.41 0.77
CA ASN A 233 -20.76 4.58 0.56
C ASN A 233 -20.09 5.80 1.17
N ARG A 234 -20.03 6.89 0.41
CA ARG A 234 -19.32 8.12 0.77
C ARG A 234 -20.25 9.31 0.62
N TRP A 235 -20.06 10.31 1.50
CA TRP A 235 -20.86 11.53 1.55
C TRP A 235 -19.95 12.74 1.58
N PHE A 236 -20.37 13.77 0.87
CA PHE A 236 -19.81 15.11 0.91
C PHE A 236 -20.91 16.11 1.19
N TRP A 237 -20.67 17.03 2.12
CA TRP A 237 -21.53 18.15 2.40
C TRP A 237 -20.72 19.41 2.67
N LYS A 238 -21.04 20.50 1.97
CA LYS A 238 -20.46 21.83 2.16
C LYS A 238 -21.58 22.84 2.38
N LYS A 239 -21.49 23.63 3.45
CA LYS A 239 -22.43 24.71 3.75
C LYS A 239 -21.63 25.90 4.30
N GLY A 240 -21.49 26.97 3.47
CA GLY A 240 -20.63 28.10 3.83
C GLY A 240 -19.20 27.65 4.05
N ASP A 241 -18.67 27.94 5.24
CA ASP A 241 -17.31 27.65 5.66
C ASP A 241 -17.16 26.24 6.31
N TYR A 242 -18.22 25.46 6.35
CA TYR A 242 -18.20 24.10 6.88
C TYR A 242 -18.15 23.06 5.75
N ILE A 243 -17.27 22.06 5.93
CA ILE A 243 -17.10 20.94 5.00
C ILE A 243 -17.12 19.63 5.79
N LEU A 244 -17.92 18.67 5.33
CA LEU A 244 -18.00 17.32 5.85
C LEU A 244 -17.67 16.29 4.75
N HIS A 245 -16.79 15.36 5.07
CA HIS A 245 -16.66 14.09 4.37
C HIS A 245 -16.92 12.95 5.35
N ALA A 246 -17.74 11.99 4.97
CA ALA A 246 -18.02 10.80 5.75
C ALA A 246 -18.11 9.58 4.85
N GLY A 247 -17.86 8.40 5.40
CA GLY A 247 -18.02 7.16 4.64
C GLY A 247 -18.09 5.93 5.52
N LEU A 248 -18.70 4.89 4.94
CA LEU A 248 -18.82 3.55 5.49
C LEU A 248 -18.30 2.56 4.47
N SER A 249 -17.53 1.56 4.91
CA SER A 249 -16.94 0.54 4.06
C SER A 249 -17.16 -0.85 4.65
N LEU A 250 -17.48 -1.81 3.77
CA LEU A 250 -17.68 -3.21 4.10
C LEU A 250 -16.80 -4.04 3.17
N LEU A 251 -16.11 -5.03 3.72
CA LEU A 251 -15.35 -6.01 2.96
C LEU A 251 -15.61 -7.39 3.54
N LYS A 252 -15.79 -8.36 2.64
CA LYS A 252 -15.78 -9.78 2.93
C LYS A 252 -14.86 -10.49 1.93
N GLU A 253 -13.93 -11.28 2.43
CA GLU A 253 -13.01 -12.08 1.61
C GLU A 253 -12.95 -13.51 2.13
N ASP A 254 -13.05 -14.48 1.21
CA ASP A 254 -12.71 -15.88 1.42
C ASP A 254 -11.51 -16.23 0.55
N ARG A 255 -10.46 -16.78 1.14
CA ARG A 255 -9.20 -17.15 0.50
C ARG A 255 -8.88 -18.60 0.78
N VAL A 256 -8.69 -19.42 -0.28
CA VAL A 256 -8.42 -20.85 -0.16
C VAL A 256 -7.18 -21.20 -0.96
N SER A 257 -6.24 -21.92 -0.34
CA SER A 257 -5.00 -22.35 -0.95
C SER A 257 -4.56 -23.73 -0.41
N GLY A 258 -3.36 -24.16 -0.79
CA GLY A 258 -2.75 -25.41 -0.39
C GLY A 258 -2.63 -26.37 -1.56
N GLN A 259 -2.67 -27.69 -1.28
CA GLN A 259 -2.53 -28.72 -2.31
C GLN A 259 -3.72 -28.72 -3.26
N THR A 260 -3.44 -28.90 -4.55
CA THR A 260 -4.45 -29.02 -5.59
C THR A 260 -5.11 -30.40 -5.55
N PRO A 261 -6.31 -30.59 -6.11
CA PRO A 261 -6.92 -31.90 -6.25
C PRO A 261 -6.07 -32.90 -7.02
N HIS A 262 -5.17 -32.43 -7.90
CA HIS A 262 -4.27 -33.27 -8.69
C HIS A 262 -3.10 -33.83 -7.87
N ALA A 263 -2.82 -33.29 -6.68
CA ALA A 263 -1.78 -33.82 -5.80
C ALA A 263 -2.10 -35.23 -5.26
N ALA A 264 -3.33 -35.73 -5.45
CA ALA A 264 -3.82 -37.07 -5.04
C ALA A 264 -3.54 -37.42 -3.57
N ALA A 265 -3.42 -36.40 -2.70
CA ALA A 265 -3.11 -36.57 -1.29
C ALA A 265 -4.34 -37.08 -0.54
N THR A 266 -4.17 -38.13 0.28
CA THR A 266 -5.23 -38.69 1.14
C THR A 266 -5.68 -37.67 2.20
N ASN A 267 -4.76 -36.84 2.68
CA ASN A 267 -5.02 -35.74 3.61
C ASN A 267 -4.32 -34.49 3.07
N PRO A 268 -4.99 -33.70 2.20
CA PRO A 268 -4.36 -32.55 1.55
C PRO A 268 -4.09 -31.42 2.56
N TYR A 269 -2.91 -30.84 2.47
CA TYR A 269 -2.59 -29.61 3.20
C TYR A 269 -3.42 -28.45 2.65
N ARG A 270 -4.16 -27.79 3.53
CA ARG A 270 -5.10 -26.75 3.15
C ARG A 270 -4.90 -25.49 3.97
N ILE A 271 -5.07 -24.35 3.35
CA ILE A 271 -5.11 -23.02 3.96
C ILE A 271 -6.44 -22.39 3.60
N ASP A 272 -7.20 -22.01 4.61
CA ASP A 272 -8.47 -21.28 4.48
C ASP A 272 -8.39 -20.01 5.33
N ILE A 273 -8.70 -18.84 4.75
CA ILE A 273 -8.66 -17.56 5.43
C ILE A 273 -9.94 -16.80 5.08
N GLY A 274 -10.80 -16.62 6.08
CA GLY A 274 -12.01 -15.81 5.98
C GLY A 274 -11.81 -14.47 6.67
N THR A 275 -12.14 -13.37 6.01
CA THR A 275 -11.99 -12.02 6.51
C THR A 275 -13.29 -11.24 6.37
N ASP A 276 -13.72 -10.60 7.48
CA ASP A 276 -14.76 -9.58 7.50
C ASP A 276 -14.13 -8.27 8.00
N ARG A 277 -14.28 -7.16 7.26
CA ARG A 277 -13.77 -5.85 7.64
C ARG A 277 -14.83 -4.78 7.48
N TYR A 278 -14.95 -3.93 8.49
CA TYR A 278 -15.89 -2.83 8.57
C TYR A 278 -15.12 -1.56 8.90
N GLU A 279 -15.40 -0.48 8.19
CA GLU A 279 -14.73 0.81 8.42
C GLU A 279 -15.75 1.94 8.36
N ALA A 280 -15.53 2.95 9.20
CA ALA A 280 -16.25 4.21 9.14
C ALA A 280 -15.25 5.35 9.33
N TYR A 281 -15.42 6.44 8.59
CA TYR A 281 -14.64 7.65 8.78
C TYR A 281 -15.47 8.91 8.69
N MET A 282 -14.95 9.96 9.30
CA MET A 282 -15.57 11.29 9.29
C MET A 282 -14.49 12.37 9.33
N LYS A 283 -14.66 13.41 8.52
CA LYS A 283 -13.78 14.58 8.48
C LYS A 283 -14.64 15.84 8.45
N HIS A 284 -14.51 16.65 9.49
CA HIS A 284 -15.16 17.95 9.61
C HIS A 284 -14.10 19.04 9.48
N ALA A 285 -14.34 20.02 8.65
CA ALA A 285 -13.48 21.19 8.54
C ALA A 285 -14.32 22.46 8.66
N PHE A 286 -13.82 23.40 9.46
CA PHE A 286 -14.39 24.73 9.67
C PHE A 286 -13.36 25.75 9.24
N VAL A 287 -13.63 26.52 8.20
CA VAL A 287 -12.81 27.65 7.76
C VAL A 287 -13.17 28.86 8.60
N LEU A 288 -12.25 29.29 9.47
CA LEU A 288 -12.47 30.40 10.39
C LEU A 288 -12.08 31.75 9.76
N ASN A 289 -11.06 31.75 8.89
CA ASN A 289 -10.61 32.92 8.17
C ASN A 289 -10.02 32.47 6.82
N GLN A 290 -10.62 32.93 5.73
CA GLN A 290 -10.20 32.57 4.36
C GLN A 290 -8.89 33.28 3.96
N GLU A 291 -8.66 34.53 4.41
CA GLU A 291 -7.46 35.32 4.09
C GLU A 291 -6.19 34.65 4.64
N HIS A 292 -6.25 34.21 5.89
CA HIS A 292 -5.16 33.54 6.56
C HIS A 292 -5.19 32.02 6.45
N ALA A 293 -6.13 31.46 5.66
CA ALA A 293 -6.40 30.02 5.58
C ALA A 293 -6.53 29.36 6.97
N THR A 294 -7.06 30.12 7.96
CA THR A 294 -7.25 29.64 9.31
C THR A 294 -8.40 28.65 9.35
N ASN A 295 -8.12 27.44 9.81
CA ASN A 295 -9.12 26.39 9.87
C ASN A 295 -8.93 25.48 11.10
N ILE A 296 -10.02 24.83 11.49
CA ILE A 296 -10.03 23.72 12.45
C ILE A 296 -10.59 22.51 11.74
N ALA A 297 -9.90 21.40 11.83
CA ALA A 297 -10.38 20.13 11.31
C ALA A 297 -10.44 19.06 12.41
N LEU A 298 -11.58 18.39 12.53
CA LEU A 298 -11.76 17.20 13.33
C LEU A 298 -11.91 16.01 12.38
N MET A 299 -11.03 15.03 12.47
CA MET A 299 -11.08 13.87 11.60
C MET A 299 -10.86 12.60 12.42
N GLY A 300 -11.44 11.51 11.95
CA GLY A 300 -11.23 10.22 12.57
C GLY A 300 -11.79 9.08 11.75
N ASN A 301 -11.33 7.89 12.09
CA ASN A 301 -11.85 6.64 11.56
C ASN A 301 -11.86 5.56 12.63
N VAL A 302 -12.75 4.60 12.43
CA VAL A 302 -12.80 3.36 13.19
C VAL A 302 -12.81 2.19 12.22
N SER A 303 -12.14 1.11 12.56
CA SER A 303 -12.19 -0.12 11.79
C SER A 303 -12.31 -1.34 12.71
N MET A 304 -12.98 -2.37 12.21
CA MET A 304 -13.03 -3.69 12.79
C MET A 304 -12.61 -4.70 11.74
N HIS A 305 -11.59 -5.49 12.03
CA HIS A 305 -11.06 -6.55 11.17
C HIS A 305 -11.15 -7.86 11.92
N LYS A 306 -11.95 -8.78 11.41
CA LYS A 306 -12.10 -10.13 11.92
C LYS A 306 -11.58 -11.11 10.90
N GLN A 307 -10.62 -11.93 11.29
CA GLN A 307 -10.05 -12.96 10.44
C GLN A 307 -10.09 -14.30 11.16
N GLN A 308 -10.54 -15.32 10.46
CA GLN A 308 -10.50 -16.72 10.87
C GLN A 308 -9.67 -17.46 9.85
N ALA A 309 -8.60 -18.08 10.29
CA ALA A 309 -7.65 -18.72 9.40
C ALA A 309 -7.27 -20.11 9.87
N GLN A 310 -7.09 -21.02 8.91
CA GLN A 310 -6.54 -22.34 9.10
C GLN A 310 -5.30 -22.50 8.22
N TYR A 311 -4.20 -22.92 8.80
CA TYR A 311 -2.94 -23.23 8.12
C TYR A 311 -2.57 -24.69 8.42
N GLY A 312 -3.00 -25.62 7.56
CA GLY A 312 -2.92 -27.04 7.84
C GLY A 312 -3.68 -27.40 9.11
N ILE A 313 -2.96 -27.77 10.19
CA ILE A 313 -3.55 -28.09 11.50
C ILE A 313 -3.67 -26.91 12.45
N LYS A 314 -3.05 -25.77 12.13
CA LYS A 314 -3.03 -24.59 12.99
C LYS A 314 -4.26 -23.73 12.69
N GLN A 315 -5.04 -23.37 13.71
CA GLN A 315 -6.17 -22.43 13.60
C GLN A 315 -5.79 -21.12 14.25
N TYR A 316 -6.00 -20.03 13.55
CA TYR A 316 -5.72 -18.68 14.03
C TYR A 316 -6.94 -17.77 13.83
N ASP A 317 -7.46 -17.26 14.93
CA ASP A 317 -8.55 -16.32 14.96
C ASP A 317 -8.06 -14.98 15.50
N VAL A 318 -8.36 -13.90 14.80
CA VAL A 318 -8.01 -12.55 15.22
C VAL A 318 -9.18 -11.60 15.05
N ASN A 319 -9.41 -10.75 16.06
CA ASN A 319 -10.36 -9.66 16.04
C ASN A 319 -9.64 -8.39 16.46
N GLU A 320 -9.41 -7.52 15.50
CA GLU A 320 -8.72 -6.24 15.66
C GLU A 320 -9.72 -5.09 15.53
N LYS A 321 -9.62 -4.10 16.42
CA LYS A 321 -10.41 -2.87 16.40
C LYS A 321 -9.47 -1.69 16.53
N ASN A 322 -9.51 -0.79 15.56
CA ASN A 322 -8.69 0.41 15.55
C ASN A 322 -9.59 1.64 15.58
N ALA A 323 -9.19 2.64 16.34
CA ALA A 323 -9.81 3.95 16.34
C ALA A 323 -8.74 5.04 16.29
N TYR A 324 -8.96 6.01 15.43
CA TYR A 324 -8.11 7.19 15.30
C TYR A 324 -8.97 8.44 15.34
N ALA A 325 -8.54 9.44 16.08
CA ALA A 325 -9.12 10.77 16.08
C ALA A 325 -8.02 11.83 16.06
N SER A 326 -8.22 12.93 15.36
CA SER A 326 -7.29 14.07 15.32
C SER A 326 -8.05 15.37 15.22
N LEU A 327 -7.71 16.30 16.10
CA LEU A 327 -8.13 17.69 16.06
C LEU A 327 -6.94 18.55 15.61
N MET A 328 -7.08 19.24 14.50
CA MET A 328 -6.04 20.02 13.87
C MET A 328 -6.46 21.49 13.77
N PHE A 329 -5.58 22.39 14.16
CA PHE A 329 -5.66 23.82 13.88
C PHE A 329 -4.54 24.19 12.91
N GLU A 330 -4.86 24.99 11.89
CA GLU A 330 -3.88 25.50 10.93
C GLU A 330 -4.16 26.96 10.59
N THR A 331 -3.09 27.77 10.49
CA THR A 331 -3.19 29.18 10.11
C THR A 331 -1.92 29.68 9.43
N ASN A 332 -2.09 30.60 8.51
CA ASN A 332 -1.01 31.40 7.93
C ASN A 332 -0.94 32.75 8.65
N PHE A 333 0.12 33.00 9.43
CA PHE A 333 0.33 34.33 10.01
C PHE A 333 0.63 35.37 8.93
N THR A 334 1.31 34.95 7.88
CA THR A 334 1.58 35.68 6.65
C THR A 334 1.68 34.69 5.49
N ASP A 335 1.82 35.16 4.27
CA ASP A 335 2.04 34.32 3.08
C ASP A 335 3.29 33.42 3.18
N LYS A 336 4.21 33.72 4.13
CA LYS A 336 5.47 33.01 4.33
C LYS A 336 5.46 32.08 5.54
N HIS A 337 4.57 32.29 6.49
CA HIS A 337 4.60 31.66 7.81
C HIS A 337 3.32 30.88 8.09
N ASN A 338 3.40 29.56 8.08
CA ASN A 338 2.30 28.66 8.41
C ASN A 338 2.58 27.95 9.73
N LEU A 339 1.58 27.89 10.59
CA LEU A 339 1.59 27.10 11.82
C LEU A 339 0.47 26.07 11.77
N SER A 340 0.78 24.83 12.11
CA SER A 340 -0.20 23.80 12.38
C SER A 340 0.06 23.20 13.76
N ALA A 341 -0.99 23.04 14.54
CA ALA A 341 -0.93 22.38 15.85
C ALA A 341 -2.14 21.44 15.98
N GLY A 342 -2.01 20.39 16.77
CA GLY A 342 -3.12 19.49 16.94
C GLY A 342 -2.93 18.46 18.03
N LEU A 343 -4.05 17.79 18.30
CA LEU A 343 -4.15 16.66 19.23
C LEU A 343 -4.57 15.42 18.45
N SER A 344 -4.14 14.26 18.87
CA SER A 344 -4.59 13.00 18.29
C SER A 344 -4.73 11.90 19.33
N LEU A 345 -5.53 10.91 19.00
CA LEU A 345 -5.72 9.70 19.79
C LEU A 345 -5.68 8.50 18.84
N ASN A 346 -4.80 7.54 19.11
CA ASN A 346 -4.83 6.21 18.52
C ASN A 346 -5.27 5.22 19.59
N HIS A 347 -6.14 4.28 19.22
CA HIS A 347 -6.49 3.15 20.04
C HIS A 347 -6.51 1.89 19.18
N ASP A 348 -5.69 0.92 19.56
CA ASP A 348 -5.58 -0.38 18.90
C ASP A 348 -5.93 -1.47 19.91
N TYR A 349 -6.91 -2.29 19.57
CA TYR A 349 -7.33 -3.46 20.34
C TYR A 349 -7.21 -4.69 19.47
N LEU A 350 -6.43 -5.66 19.91
CA LEU A 350 -6.18 -6.92 19.22
C LEU A 350 -6.48 -8.09 20.15
N HIS A 351 -7.40 -8.95 19.75
CA HIS A 351 -7.68 -10.23 20.41
C HIS A 351 -7.34 -11.35 19.45
N GLN A 352 -6.38 -12.19 19.81
CA GLN A 352 -5.89 -13.29 18.98
C GLN A 352 -5.99 -14.61 19.74
N THR A 353 -6.28 -15.69 19.01
CA THR A 353 -6.29 -17.06 19.53
C THR A 353 -5.60 -17.98 18.53
N LEU A 354 -4.60 -18.72 18.96
CA LEU A 354 -3.96 -19.79 18.20
C LEU A 354 -4.34 -21.12 18.83
N THR A 355 -4.97 -21.99 18.06
CA THR A 355 -5.37 -23.34 18.48
C THR A 355 -4.55 -24.37 17.70
N LEU A 356 -3.94 -25.29 18.43
CA LEU A 356 -3.25 -26.45 17.89
C LEU A 356 -3.97 -27.71 18.36
N PRO A 357 -4.18 -28.75 17.52
CA PRO A 357 -4.73 -30.02 17.94
C PRO A 357 -3.87 -30.64 19.06
N ALA A 358 -4.50 -31.26 20.06
CA ALA A 358 -3.82 -31.87 21.19
C ALA A 358 -2.78 -32.95 20.77
N THR A 359 -2.99 -33.59 19.63
CA THR A 359 -2.08 -34.60 19.03
C THR A 359 -0.89 -33.97 18.31
N ALA A 360 -0.95 -32.68 18.01
CA ALA A 360 0.09 -31.94 17.28
C ALA A 360 0.95 -31.05 18.17
N VAL A 361 0.67 -31.03 19.48
CA VAL A 361 1.48 -30.33 20.46
C VAL A 361 2.58 -31.31 20.90
N PRO A 362 3.79 -31.28 20.28
CA PRO A 362 4.95 -31.81 20.94
C PRO A 362 5.08 -31.06 22.26
N SER A 363 5.58 -31.73 23.30
CA SER A 363 5.89 -31.10 24.59
C SER A 363 6.71 -29.82 24.49
N ASP A 364 7.29 -29.54 23.33
CA ASP A 364 8.16 -28.41 23.01
C ASP A 364 7.44 -27.18 22.43
N TYR A 365 6.13 -27.24 22.07
CA TYR A 365 5.36 -26.05 21.71
C TYR A 365 5.04 -25.13 22.89
N GLY A 366 5.46 -25.50 24.09
CA GLY A 366 5.23 -24.75 25.34
C GLY A 366 5.79 -23.32 25.39
N ASN A 367 6.54 -22.89 24.38
CA ASN A 367 7.13 -21.55 24.28
C ASN A 367 6.68 -20.75 23.03
N ILE A 368 5.64 -21.16 22.33
CA ILE A 368 4.90 -20.18 21.56
C ILE A 368 4.34 -19.23 22.61
N TYR A 369 4.97 -18.04 22.70
CA TYR A 369 4.57 -16.96 23.58
C TYR A 369 3.03 -16.90 23.68
N PRO A 370 2.48 -16.61 24.84
CA PRO A 370 1.25 -17.09 25.47
C PRO A 370 0.00 -17.07 24.60
N LEU A 371 0.05 -17.61 23.42
CA LEU A 371 -0.96 -17.48 22.38
C LEU A 371 -1.91 -18.67 22.26
N THR A 372 -2.20 -19.34 23.32
CA THR A 372 -3.54 -19.91 23.38
C THR A 372 -4.60 -18.82 23.38
N ARG A 373 -4.33 -17.63 23.96
CA ARG A 373 -5.21 -16.45 23.93
C ARG A 373 -4.43 -15.20 24.30
N GLY A 374 -4.26 -14.25 23.33
CA GLY A 374 -3.58 -12.97 23.56
C GLY A 374 -4.53 -11.78 23.37
N ILE A 375 -4.50 -10.84 24.31
CA ILE A 375 -5.18 -9.56 24.21
C ILE A 375 -4.14 -8.45 24.30
N GLU A 376 -4.09 -7.61 23.27
CA GLU A 376 -3.28 -6.41 23.26
C GLU A 376 -4.23 -5.20 23.23
N SER A 377 -3.97 -4.19 24.04
CA SER A 377 -4.75 -2.95 24.04
C SER A 377 -3.81 -1.79 24.26
N GLU A 378 -3.63 -1.00 23.22
CA GLU A 378 -2.79 0.18 23.24
C GLU A 378 -3.60 1.44 22.99
N THR A 379 -3.39 2.46 23.82
CA THR A 379 -3.98 3.79 23.66
C THR A 379 -2.87 4.82 23.68
N THR A 380 -2.80 5.62 22.62
CA THR A 380 -1.72 6.56 22.41
C THR A 380 -2.29 7.97 22.11
N PRO A 381 -2.62 8.80 23.14
CA PRO A 381 -2.83 10.21 22.96
C PRO A 381 -1.54 10.91 22.55
N GLY A 382 -1.65 11.96 21.74
CA GLY A 382 -0.52 12.73 21.28
C GLY A 382 -0.86 14.18 20.96
N ALA A 383 0.16 15.02 20.97
CA ALA A 383 0.08 16.41 20.56
C ALA A 383 1.24 16.78 19.65
N TYR A 384 1.00 17.68 18.71
CA TYR A 384 2.04 18.13 17.79
C TYR A 384 1.96 19.63 17.52
N VAL A 385 3.11 20.16 17.11
CA VAL A 385 3.24 21.47 16.51
C VAL A 385 4.16 21.36 15.30
N GLN A 386 3.80 22.04 14.22
CA GLN A 386 4.59 22.11 13.00
C GLN A 386 4.59 23.55 12.49
N TYR A 387 5.76 24.05 12.22
CA TYR A 387 5.96 25.36 11.63
C TYR A 387 6.58 25.21 10.25
N THR A 388 6.06 25.98 9.29
CA THR A 388 6.57 26.02 7.91
C THR A 388 6.87 27.45 7.52
N TYR A 389 8.12 27.69 7.12
CA TYR A 389 8.54 28.91 6.45
C TYR A 389 8.61 28.68 4.95
N ASN A 390 7.90 29.50 4.17
CA ASN A 390 7.83 29.37 2.71
C ASN A 390 8.20 30.73 2.06
N LEU A 391 9.37 30.80 1.45
CA LEU A 391 9.80 31.97 0.69
C LEU A 391 9.56 31.69 -0.81
N HIS A 392 8.42 32.17 -1.32
CA HIS A 392 8.01 32.12 -2.73
C HIS A 392 8.14 30.72 -3.36
N SER A 393 7.90 29.65 -2.59
CA SER A 393 8.08 28.25 -3.00
C SER A 393 9.50 27.87 -3.47
N ARG A 394 10.45 28.81 -3.44
CA ARG A 394 11.88 28.56 -3.75
C ARG A 394 12.67 28.06 -2.57
N PHE A 395 12.34 28.53 -1.36
CA PHE A 395 12.92 28.04 -0.12
C PHE A 395 11.79 27.73 0.86
N ILE A 396 11.70 26.47 1.28
CA ILE A 396 10.70 26.03 2.24
C ILE A 396 11.43 25.25 3.32
N ALA A 397 11.30 25.70 4.57
CA ALA A 397 11.76 24.98 5.74
C ALA A 397 10.58 24.61 6.62
N MET A 398 10.45 23.33 6.95
CA MET A 398 9.39 22.79 7.79
C MET A 398 10.02 22.04 8.96
N ALA A 399 9.62 22.42 10.18
CA ALA A 399 10.04 21.75 11.41
C ALA A 399 8.79 21.35 12.20
N GLY A 400 8.76 20.12 12.67
CA GLY A 400 7.68 19.59 13.48
C GLY A 400 8.20 18.83 14.68
N LEU A 401 7.50 18.95 15.79
CA LEU A 401 7.71 18.18 17.00
C LEU A 401 6.37 17.58 17.43
N ARG A 402 6.40 16.31 17.76
CA ARG A 402 5.26 15.57 18.28
C ARG A 402 5.66 14.83 19.55
N VAL A 403 4.77 14.82 20.54
CA VAL A 403 4.88 14.01 21.74
C VAL A 403 3.67 13.09 21.82
N ASP A 404 3.92 11.82 22.09
CA ASP A 404 2.90 10.78 22.24
C ASP A 404 3.18 10.00 23.53
N HIS A 405 2.11 9.49 24.14
CA HIS A 405 2.19 8.65 25.33
C HIS A 405 1.41 7.36 25.10
N SER A 406 2.13 6.24 24.94
CA SER A 406 1.51 4.93 24.90
C SER A 406 1.37 4.37 26.31
N ASN A 407 0.19 3.80 26.62
CA ASN A 407 -0.01 3.09 27.89
C ASN A 407 0.85 1.81 28.00
N VAL A 408 1.44 1.33 26.88
CA VAL A 408 2.30 0.14 26.82
C VAL A 408 3.77 0.52 26.84
N TYR A 409 4.18 1.53 26.04
CA TYR A 409 5.58 1.87 25.78
C TYR A 409 6.03 3.18 26.41
N GLY A 410 5.12 3.92 27.09
CA GLY A 410 5.43 5.20 27.73
C GLY A 410 5.50 6.36 26.73
N THR A 411 6.21 7.43 27.14
CA THR A 411 6.27 8.68 26.39
C THR A 411 7.44 8.70 25.41
N PHE A 412 7.18 9.18 24.18
CA PHE A 412 8.19 9.31 23.14
C PHE A 412 8.01 10.59 22.31
N PHE A 413 9.12 11.04 21.68
CA PHE A 413 9.19 12.29 20.94
C PHE A 413 9.55 12.04 19.49
N THR A 414 8.80 12.65 18.57
CA THR A 414 8.96 12.53 17.13
C THR A 414 9.35 13.87 16.52
N PRO A 415 10.65 14.25 16.50
CA PRO A 415 11.12 15.42 15.77
C PRO A 415 11.24 15.11 14.28
N ARG A 416 10.82 16.06 13.44
CA ARG A 416 10.94 15.96 11.97
C ARG A 416 11.30 17.31 11.38
N PHE A 417 12.18 17.29 10.39
CA PHE A 417 12.65 18.46 9.67
C PHE A 417 12.70 18.18 8.17
N HIS A 418 12.24 19.15 7.37
CA HIS A 418 12.28 19.10 5.91
C HIS A 418 12.70 20.45 5.37
N LEU A 419 13.55 20.42 4.37
CA LEU A 419 14.03 21.58 3.65
C LEU A 419 13.84 21.35 2.14
N LYS A 420 13.32 22.36 1.45
CA LYS A 420 13.36 22.46 -0.01
C LYS A 420 14.04 23.76 -0.38
N TRP A 421 14.96 23.68 -1.34
CA TRP A 421 15.64 24.84 -1.90
C TRP A 421 15.74 24.73 -3.42
N VAL A 422 15.35 25.79 -4.13
CA VAL A 422 15.41 25.92 -5.59
C VAL A 422 16.40 27.05 -5.89
N PRO A 423 17.72 26.76 -5.88
CA PRO A 423 18.75 27.77 -6.14
C PRO A 423 18.62 28.34 -7.56
N VAL A 424 18.32 27.49 -8.51
CA VAL A 424 18.09 27.84 -9.93
C VAL A 424 16.87 27.06 -10.44
N ASP A 425 16.19 27.55 -11.49
CA ASP A 425 14.89 27.02 -11.91
C ASP A 425 14.93 25.54 -12.37
N PHE A 426 16.08 25.08 -12.84
CA PHE A 426 16.25 23.69 -13.26
C PHE A 426 16.65 22.75 -12.14
N LEU A 427 16.96 23.23 -10.92
CA LEU A 427 17.46 22.41 -9.80
C LEU A 427 16.62 22.61 -8.55
N THR A 428 16.11 21.53 -7.99
CA THR A 428 15.50 21.50 -6.66
C THR A 428 16.27 20.54 -5.76
N LEU A 429 16.73 21.03 -4.62
CA LEU A 429 17.30 20.26 -3.53
C LEU A 429 16.24 20.03 -2.46
N ARG A 430 16.18 18.84 -1.89
CA ARG A 430 15.43 18.54 -0.66
C ARG A 430 16.29 17.78 0.32
N LEU A 431 16.15 18.15 1.60
CA LEU A 431 16.75 17.44 2.73
C LEU A 431 15.64 17.08 3.72
N SER A 432 15.79 15.95 4.37
CA SER A 432 14.90 15.52 5.45
C SER A 432 15.66 14.81 6.55
N ALA A 433 15.22 14.99 7.79
CA ALA A 433 15.72 14.27 8.95
C ALA A 433 14.57 14.10 9.96
N GLY A 434 14.45 12.94 10.56
CA GLY A 434 13.43 12.76 11.58
C GLY A 434 13.40 11.37 12.18
N LYS A 435 12.68 11.26 13.27
CA LYS A 435 12.47 10.01 14.01
C LYS A 435 11.07 9.49 13.78
N GLY A 436 10.93 8.17 13.73
CA GLY A 436 9.64 7.49 13.66
C GLY A 436 9.60 6.35 14.66
N TYR A 437 8.38 5.95 15.04
CA TYR A 437 8.11 4.88 15.98
C TYR A 437 7.01 3.96 15.46
N ARG A 438 6.98 2.72 15.94
CA ARG A 438 5.93 1.76 15.62
C ARG A 438 5.75 0.76 16.75
N SER A 439 4.51 0.41 17.03
CA SER A 439 4.15 -0.70 17.91
C SER A 439 4.04 -1.98 17.08
N PRO A 440 4.87 -3.02 17.34
CA PRO A 440 4.84 -4.26 16.56
C PRO A 440 3.71 -5.18 17.03
N HIS A 441 2.98 -5.79 16.07
CA HIS A 441 2.00 -6.85 16.31
C HIS A 441 2.50 -8.15 15.66
N ALA A 442 3.39 -8.85 16.36
CA ALA A 442 4.23 -9.93 15.81
C ALA A 442 3.48 -10.92 14.92
N LEU A 443 2.48 -11.61 15.47
CA LEU A 443 1.76 -12.66 14.76
C LEU A 443 0.72 -12.08 13.79
N ALA A 444 -0.01 -11.05 14.20
CA ALA A 444 -1.05 -10.45 13.36
C ALA A 444 -0.49 -9.93 12.03
N GLU A 445 0.66 -9.26 12.07
CA GLU A 445 1.35 -8.71 10.89
C GLU A 445 2.09 -9.76 10.05
N ASN A 446 2.36 -10.94 10.63
CA ASN A 446 3.15 -11.99 9.99
C ASN A 446 2.45 -13.36 10.07
N ASN A 447 1.13 -13.39 10.04
CA ASN A 447 0.35 -14.62 10.18
C ASN A 447 0.62 -15.65 9.07
N TYR A 448 1.11 -15.23 7.90
CA TYR A 448 1.57 -16.10 6.81
C TYR A 448 2.71 -17.05 7.24
N LEU A 449 3.49 -16.69 8.29
CA LEU A 449 4.53 -17.56 8.84
C LEU A 449 3.96 -18.87 9.41
N MET A 450 2.69 -18.91 9.77
CA MET A 450 2.02 -20.12 10.24
C MET A 450 1.85 -21.18 9.15
N ALA A 451 1.97 -20.83 7.87
CA ALA A 451 2.02 -21.79 6.78
C ALA A 451 3.29 -22.67 6.83
N SER A 452 4.39 -22.20 7.41
CA SER A 452 5.61 -22.98 7.58
C SER A 452 5.44 -24.12 8.60
N GLY A 453 6.10 -25.23 8.37
CA GLY A 453 6.21 -26.34 9.34
C GLY A 453 7.11 -26.05 10.53
N ARG A 454 7.93 -24.98 10.47
CA ARG A 454 8.82 -24.58 11.54
C ARG A 454 8.06 -24.14 12.79
N ARG A 455 8.70 -24.32 13.93
CA ARG A 455 8.22 -23.80 15.22
C ARG A 455 8.39 -22.29 15.26
N LEU A 456 7.30 -21.55 15.55
CA LEU A 456 7.33 -20.11 15.69
C LEU A 456 7.59 -19.73 17.15
N ILE A 457 8.64 -18.94 17.39
CA ILE A 457 9.00 -18.40 18.70
C ILE A 457 8.89 -16.87 18.63
N ILE A 458 8.19 -16.28 19.59
CA ILE A 458 7.96 -14.84 19.65
C ILE A 458 8.42 -14.33 21.01
N ASP A 459 9.41 -13.42 20.99
CA ASP A 459 9.86 -12.75 22.22
C ASP A 459 8.86 -11.64 22.61
N LYS A 460 8.99 -11.14 23.85
CA LYS A 460 8.36 -9.88 24.23
C LYS A 460 9.00 -8.75 23.41
N LEU A 461 8.19 -8.05 22.61
CA LEU A 461 8.67 -7.04 21.70
C LEU A 461 8.66 -5.64 22.31
N ASP A 462 9.70 -4.89 22.01
CA ASP A 462 9.83 -3.48 22.33
C ASP A 462 9.19 -2.62 21.22
N GLN A 463 8.87 -1.35 21.55
CA GLN A 463 8.48 -0.37 20.54
C GLN A 463 9.63 -0.17 19.55
N GLU A 464 9.35 -0.24 18.27
CA GLU A 464 10.35 0.00 17.23
C GLU A 464 10.58 1.51 17.06
N ALA A 465 11.84 1.89 16.83
CA ALA A 465 12.25 3.26 16.64
C ALA A 465 13.40 3.37 15.64
N ALA A 466 13.32 4.34 14.73
CA ALA A 466 14.38 4.60 13.76
C ALA A 466 14.54 6.10 13.47
N TRP A 467 15.77 6.48 13.16
CA TRP A 467 16.10 7.73 12.50
C TRP A 467 16.16 7.52 10.99
N ASN A 468 15.59 8.45 10.25
CA ASN A 468 15.70 8.46 8.79
C ASN A 468 16.22 9.83 8.34
N TYR A 469 17.20 9.80 7.44
CA TYR A 469 17.80 10.97 6.81
C TYR A 469 17.68 10.84 5.31
N GLY A 470 17.29 11.91 4.62
CA GLY A 470 17.08 11.92 3.18
C GLY A 470 17.67 13.14 2.50
N ALA A 471 18.22 12.93 1.33
CA ALA A 471 18.63 13.97 0.40
C ALA A 471 18.11 13.66 -1.01
N SER A 472 17.60 14.66 -1.70
CA SER A 472 17.03 14.51 -3.05
C SER A 472 17.40 15.69 -3.93
N LEU A 473 17.84 15.39 -5.16
CA LEU A 473 18.13 16.35 -6.23
C LEU A 473 17.17 16.09 -7.39
N ASN A 474 16.49 17.13 -7.85
CA ASN A 474 15.63 17.06 -9.02
C ASN A 474 16.12 18.06 -10.05
N PHE A 475 16.47 17.56 -11.23
CA PHE A 475 16.87 18.36 -12.38
C PHE A 475 15.77 18.35 -13.42
N ASN A 476 15.39 19.55 -13.91
CA ASN A 476 14.49 19.76 -15.03
C ASN A 476 15.28 20.48 -16.12
N ILE A 477 15.90 19.72 -16.99
CA ILE A 477 16.84 20.23 -18.01
C ILE A 477 16.09 20.43 -19.33
N PRO A 478 15.94 21.67 -19.83
CA PRO A 478 15.34 21.90 -21.14
C PRO A 478 16.28 21.40 -22.25
N ILE A 479 15.78 20.56 -23.14
CA ILE A 479 16.47 20.06 -24.34
C ILE A 479 15.59 20.40 -25.53
N GLY A 480 15.92 21.49 -26.24
CA GLY A 480 15.05 22.06 -27.27
C GLY A 480 13.70 22.49 -26.66
N ASN A 481 12.61 21.96 -27.21
CA ASN A 481 11.24 22.22 -26.74
C ASN A 481 10.72 21.16 -25.72
N LYS A 482 11.59 20.30 -25.19
CA LYS A 482 11.27 19.22 -24.29
C LYS A 482 12.04 19.33 -23.00
N MET A 483 11.57 18.62 -21.97
CA MET A 483 12.18 18.63 -20.64
C MET A 483 12.69 17.24 -20.29
N LEU A 484 14.00 17.11 -20.08
CA LEU A 484 14.59 15.94 -19.43
C LEU A 484 14.48 16.14 -17.91
N LYS A 485 13.82 15.21 -17.26
CA LYS A 485 13.70 15.20 -15.79
C LYS A 485 14.60 14.11 -15.24
N ILE A 486 15.48 14.48 -14.30
CA ILE A 486 16.31 13.54 -13.56
C ILE A 486 16.05 13.75 -12.08
N ASN A 487 15.75 12.67 -11.37
CA ASN A 487 15.55 12.68 -9.92
C ASN A 487 16.57 11.72 -9.30
N THR A 488 17.31 12.20 -8.31
CA THR A 488 18.28 11.40 -7.56
C THR A 488 17.94 11.50 -6.09
N ASP A 489 17.81 10.36 -5.43
CA ASP A 489 17.45 10.27 -4.01
C ASP A 489 18.47 9.41 -3.28
N TYR A 490 18.83 9.83 -2.08
CA TYR A 490 19.60 9.04 -1.14
C TYR A 490 18.91 9.07 0.22
N TYR A 491 18.73 7.89 0.84
CA TYR A 491 18.16 7.76 2.17
C TYR A 491 19.02 6.84 3.03
N TYR A 492 19.18 7.25 4.29
CA TYR A 492 19.79 6.44 5.33
C TYR A 492 18.80 6.25 6.48
N THR A 493 18.50 5.01 6.82
CA THR A 493 17.65 4.64 7.97
C THR A 493 18.49 3.87 8.97
N HIS A 494 18.46 4.30 10.22
CA HIS A 494 19.15 3.63 11.33
C HIS A 494 18.13 3.27 12.41
N PHE A 495 18.02 1.97 12.73
CA PHE A 495 17.14 1.49 13.78
C PHE A 495 17.81 1.57 15.14
N LEU A 496 17.07 2.10 16.11
CA LEU A 496 17.40 2.07 17.53
C LEU A 496 16.82 0.84 18.20
N SER A 497 15.63 0.44 17.78
CA SER A 497 14.94 -0.80 18.15
C SER A 497 14.16 -1.28 16.93
N GLN A 498 14.15 -2.60 16.71
CA GLN A 498 13.50 -3.23 15.56
C GLN A 498 13.05 -4.64 15.89
N MET A 499 11.85 -5.01 15.45
CA MET A 499 11.41 -6.40 15.38
C MET A 499 12.11 -7.08 14.19
N LEU A 500 12.74 -8.22 14.43
CA LEU A 500 13.38 -9.04 13.40
C LEU A 500 12.72 -10.42 13.34
N ILE A 501 12.55 -10.92 12.11
CA ILE A 501 12.24 -12.33 11.86
C ILE A 501 13.57 -13.01 11.56
N ASP A 502 14.06 -13.83 12.48
CA ASP A 502 15.30 -14.57 12.33
C ASP A 502 15.02 -15.94 11.72
N TYR A 503 15.44 -16.10 10.48
CA TYR A 503 15.40 -17.36 9.72
C TYR A 503 16.71 -18.14 9.79
N ASP A 504 17.76 -17.54 10.38
CA ASP A 504 19.14 -18.00 10.26
C ASP A 504 19.63 -18.82 11.47
N SER A 505 19.20 -18.45 12.68
CA SER A 505 19.78 -18.98 13.91
C SER A 505 19.42 -20.46 14.17
N ASN A 506 18.22 -20.89 13.77
CA ASN A 506 17.78 -22.27 13.93
C ASN A 506 16.98 -22.76 12.72
N PRO A 507 17.38 -23.83 12.04
CA PRO A 507 16.67 -24.32 10.85
C PRO A 507 15.27 -24.87 11.13
N GLN A 508 14.95 -25.23 12.37
CA GLN A 508 13.64 -25.75 12.76
C GLN A 508 12.72 -24.71 13.38
N GLU A 509 13.19 -23.46 13.53
CA GLU A 509 12.48 -22.39 14.22
C GLU A 509 12.47 -21.10 13.41
N LEU A 510 11.41 -20.33 13.60
CA LEU A 510 11.29 -18.93 13.16
C LEU A 510 11.20 -18.06 14.39
N HIS A 511 12.20 -17.24 14.64
CA HIS A 511 12.23 -16.37 15.79
C HIS A 511 11.80 -14.96 15.42
N ILE A 512 10.75 -14.45 16.06
CA ILE A 512 10.41 -13.03 16.05
C ILE A 512 10.98 -12.43 17.33
N THR A 513 12.02 -11.61 17.18
CA THR A 513 12.84 -11.12 18.29
C THR A 513 13.15 -9.63 18.15
N ASN A 514 13.62 -9.03 19.24
CA ASN A 514 14.14 -7.66 19.21
C ASN A 514 15.55 -7.62 18.63
N LEU A 515 15.88 -6.53 17.94
CA LEU A 515 17.22 -6.25 17.45
C LEU A 515 18.22 -6.21 18.62
N ASN A 516 19.21 -7.07 18.58
CA ASN A 516 20.37 -7.03 19.47
C ASN A 516 21.63 -6.76 18.66
N GLY A 517 21.95 -5.47 18.48
CA GLY A 517 23.08 -5.04 17.68
C GLY A 517 22.75 -3.89 16.74
N LYS A 518 23.18 -3.95 15.48
CA LYS A 518 23.00 -2.88 14.49
C LYS A 518 22.03 -3.28 13.40
N SER A 519 21.14 -2.36 13.00
CA SER A 519 20.32 -2.48 11.81
C SER A 519 20.24 -1.15 11.09
N PHE A 520 20.47 -1.17 9.78
CA PHE A 520 20.44 0.03 8.95
C PHE A 520 20.15 -0.27 7.48
N SER A 521 19.69 0.76 6.77
CA SER A 521 19.48 0.74 5.32
C SER A 521 20.09 1.98 4.68
N HIS A 522 20.82 1.78 3.58
CA HIS A 522 21.17 2.84 2.63
C HIS A 522 20.44 2.56 1.32
N THR A 523 19.71 3.53 0.83
CA THR A 523 19.04 3.44 -0.47
C THR A 523 19.48 4.60 -1.34
N PHE A 524 19.99 4.27 -2.52
CA PHE A 524 20.26 5.22 -3.60
C PHE A 524 19.32 4.94 -4.75
N GLN A 525 18.70 5.97 -5.33
CA GLN A 525 17.83 5.84 -6.49
C GLN A 525 18.05 7.01 -7.46
N ILE A 526 18.09 6.69 -8.75
CA ILE A 526 18.07 7.66 -9.84
C ILE A 526 16.94 7.31 -10.78
N GLU A 527 16.16 8.29 -11.17
CA GLU A 527 15.09 8.19 -12.18
C GLU A 527 15.30 9.25 -13.24
N ALA A 528 15.12 8.89 -14.50
CA ALA A 528 15.11 9.81 -15.62
C ALA A 528 13.85 9.61 -16.45
N SER A 529 13.21 10.69 -16.91
CA SER A 529 12.12 10.63 -17.88
C SER A 529 12.28 11.69 -18.96
N TYR A 530 12.01 11.28 -20.20
CA TYR A 530 12.14 12.14 -21.38
C TYR A 530 11.08 11.86 -22.44
N PRO A 531 10.34 12.87 -22.91
CA PRO A 531 9.42 12.72 -24.04
C PRO A 531 10.21 12.70 -25.35
N LEU A 532 10.43 11.50 -25.91
CA LEU A 532 11.25 11.32 -27.14
C LEU A 532 10.62 12.04 -28.36
N PHE A 533 9.30 11.91 -28.56
CA PHE A 533 8.52 12.66 -29.55
C PHE A 533 7.07 12.79 -29.03
N LYS A 534 6.21 13.48 -29.82
CA LYS A 534 4.82 13.74 -29.41
C LYS A 534 4.09 12.42 -29.17
N GLY A 535 3.67 12.22 -27.93
CA GLY A 535 2.95 11.03 -27.50
C GLY A 535 3.83 9.89 -26.97
N LEU A 536 5.16 9.89 -27.13
CA LEU A 536 6.08 8.88 -26.60
C LEU A 536 6.89 9.42 -25.45
N GLU A 537 6.73 8.79 -24.28
CA GLU A 537 7.52 9.03 -23.08
C GLU A 537 8.37 7.80 -22.73
N LEU A 538 9.63 8.03 -22.47
CA LEU A 538 10.58 7.03 -21.98
C LEU A 538 10.93 7.36 -20.53
N GLY A 539 10.82 6.37 -19.65
CA GLY A 539 11.27 6.43 -18.26
C GLY A 539 12.31 5.36 -17.99
N ALA A 540 13.35 5.69 -17.24
CA ALA A 540 14.35 4.76 -16.77
C ALA A 540 14.65 5.04 -15.30
N ALA A 541 14.83 3.98 -14.51
CA ALA A 541 15.20 4.12 -13.10
C ALA A 541 16.17 3.01 -12.67
N TYR A 542 17.04 3.36 -11.76
CA TYR A 542 17.91 2.41 -11.06
C TYR A 542 17.88 2.71 -9.57
N ARG A 543 17.74 1.66 -8.75
CA ARG A 543 17.79 1.74 -7.29
C ARG A 543 18.76 0.69 -6.76
N TYR A 544 19.56 1.08 -5.78
CA TYR A 544 20.43 0.21 -5.02
C TYR A 544 20.07 0.28 -3.53
N ASN A 545 19.94 -0.89 -2.88
CA ASN A 545 19.64 -1.02 -1.46
C ASN A 545 20.75 -1.79 -0.76
N LEU A 546 21.32 -1.21 0.29
CA LEU A 546 22.19 -1.88 1.23
C LEU A 546 21.44 -1.99 2.56
N VAL A 547 20.89 -3.16 2.85
CA VAL A 547 20.12 -3.41 4.10
C VAL A 547 20.82 -4.49 4.89
N LYS A 548 21.23 -4.14 6.10
CA LYS A 548 21.90 -5.07 7.03
C LYS A 548 21.26 -5.02 8.40
N ALA A 549 21.21 -6.17 9.05
CA ALA A 549 20.79 -6.30 10.45
C ALA A 549 21.63 -7.37 11.14
N THR A 550 21.68 -7.31 12.47
CA THR A 550 22.38 -8.30 13.29
C THR A 550 21.45 -9.47 13.58
N TYR A 551 21.80 -10.67 13.10
CA TYR A 551 21.14 -11.94 13.34
C TYR A 551 22.13 -12.86 14.08
N GLY A 552 21.74 -13.47 15.20
CA GLY A 552 22.62 -14.35 15.95
C GLY A 552 23.98 -13.71 16.30
N GLY A 553 24.01 -12.40 16.60
CA GLY A 553 25.24 -11.66 16.91
C GLY A 553 26.10 -11.27 15.69
N LYS A 554 25.72 -11.63 14.46
CA LYS A 554 26.45 -11.32 13.23
C LYS A 554 25.72 -10.29 12.38
N LEU A 555 26.42 -9.24 11.96
CA LEU A 555 25.87 -8.22 11.05
C LEU A 555 25.87 -8.76 9.61
N MET A 556 24.69 -9.08 9.09
CA MET A 556 24.50 -9.71 7.79
C MET A 556 23.56 -8.89 6.89
N TRP A 557 23.60 -9.16 5.58
CA TRP A 557 22.56 -8.69 4.67
C TRP A 557 21.20 -9.25 5.05
N LYS A 558 20.17 -8.40 5.00
CA LYS A 558 18.79 -8.88 5.20
C LYS A 558 18.46 -9.94 4.15
N PRO A 559 17.95 -11.13 4.55
CA PRO A 559 17.60 -12.18 3.61
C PRO A 559 16.36 -11.81 2.78
N LEU A 560 16.17 -12.48 1.63
CA LEU A 560 15.02 -12.31 0.73
C LEU A 560 14.84 -10.87 0.25
N GLN A 561 15.95 -10.13 0.15
CA GLN A 561 15.97 -8.72 -0.24
C GLN A 561 16.85 -8.54 -1.48
N SER A 562 16.26 -8.09 -2.60
CA SER A 562 17.01 -7.72 -3.80
C SER A 562 17.88 -6.49 -3.54
N ARG A 563 19.16 -6.58 -3.95
CA ARG A 563 20.14 -5.51 -3.73
C ARG A 563 19.93 -4.31 -4.64
N TYR A 564 19.39 -4.53 -5.84
CA TYR A 564 19.11 -3.47 -6.79
C TYR A 564 17.87 -3.76 -7.62
N LYS A 565 17.31 -2.70 -8.20
CA LYS A 565 16.20 -2.78 -9.18
C LYS A 565 16.51 -1.82 -10.33
N GLY A 566 16.38 -2.30 -11.55
CA GLY A 566 16.31 -1.50 -12.77
C GLY A 566 14.87 -1.48 -13.27
N LEU A 567 14.40 -0.36 -13.76
CA LEU A 567 13.09 -0.21 -14.36
C LEU A 567 13.20 0.61 -15.65
N LEU A 568 12.61 0.11 -16.73
CA LEU A 568 12.47 0.82 -17.99
C LEU A 568 10.99 0.85 -18.34
N THR A 569 10.43 2.04 -18.60
CA THR A 569 9.03 2.23 -18.99
C THR A 569 8.95 2.95 -20.31
N LEU A 570 8.07 2.49 -21.17
CA LEU A 570 7.75 3.11 -22.46
C LEU A 570 6.23 3.30 -22.51
N SER A 571 5.78 4.52 -22.80
CA SER A 571 4.38 4.83 -22.96
C SER A 571 4.18 5.66 -24.23
N TYR A 572 3.40 5.13 -25.17
CA TYR A 572 3.08 5.80 -26.42
C TYR A 572 1.58 5.98 -26.56
N LYS A 573 1.14 7.23 -26.65
CA LYS A 573 -0.26 7.59 -26.94
C LYS A 573 -0.33 8.26 -28.30
N THR A 574 -1.16 7.72 -29.21
CA THR A 574 -1.31 8.26 -30.55
C THR A 574 -1.82 9.71 -30.51
N PRO A 575 -1.54 10.54 -31.56
CA PRO A 575 -1.89 11.98 -31.55
C PRO A 575 -3.36 12.29 -31.25
N LEU A 576 -4.28 11.45 -31.73
CA LEU A 576 -5.72 11.57 -31.46
C LEU A 576 -6.16 10.93 -30.13
N GLY A 577 -5.23 10.35 -29.37
CA GLY A 577 -5.53 9.69 -28.10
C GLY A 577 -6.36 8.40 -28.22
N VAL A 578 -6.49 7.82 -29.42
CA VAL A 578 -7.31 6.63 -29.67
C VAL A 578 -6.65 5.36 -29.20
N TRP A 579 -5.32 5.26 -29.35
CA TRP A 579 -4.54 4.11 -28.93
C TRP A 579 -3.45 4.52 -27.94
N GLN A 580 -3.22 3.68 -26.96
CA GLN A 580 -2.10 3.77 -26.03
C GLN A 580 -1.40 2.43 -25.94
N PHE A 581 -0.07 2.45 -25.96
CA PHE A 581 0.81 1.30 -25.85
C PHE A 581 1.75 1.55 -24.67
N ASP A 582 1.73 0.67 -23.71
CA ASP A 582 2.55 0.74 -22.51
C ASP A 582 3.40 -0.52 -22.40
N ALA A 583 4.67 -0.37 -22.07
CA ALA A 583 5.58 -1.48 -21.81
C ALA A 583 6.47 -1.16 -20.61
N THR A 584 6.72 -2.16 -19.78
CA THR A 584 7.57 -2.04 -18.60
C THR A 584 8.49 -3.25 -18.51
N ALA A 585 9.79 -2.99 -18.45
CA ALA A 585 10.81 -3.99 -18.18
C ALA A 585 11.42 -3.72 -16.80
N ALA A 586 11.39 -4.73 -15.93
CA ALA A 586 11.97 -4.68 -14.60
C ALA A 586 13.09 -5.70 -14.47
N LEU A 587 14.25 -5.27 -13.94
CA LEU A 587 15.36 -6.13 -13.56
C LEU A 587 15.49 -6.11 -12.04
N ASN A 588 15.23 -7.24 -11.39
CA ASN A 588 15.36 -7.40 -9.95
C ASN A 588 16.70 -8.08 -9.63
N GLY A 589 17.50 -7.45 -8.77
CA GLY A 589 18.82 -7.93 -8.41
C GLY A 589 18.78 -9.17 -7.53
N GLY A 590 19.86 -9.92 -7.55
CA GLY A 590 20.04 -11.04 -6.61
C GLY A 590 20.16 -10.60 -5.16
N GLY A 591 20.03 -11.55 -4.25
CA GLY A 591 20.09 -11.31 -2.82
C GLY A 591 20.54 -12.54 -2.03
N ARG A 592 20.65 -12.38 -0.70
CA ARG A 592 20.96 -13.46 0.23
C ARG A 592 19.71 -14.27 0.54
N MET A 593 19.86 -15.59 0.58
CA MET A 593 18.91 -16.50 1.22
C MET A 593 19.32 -16.69 2.69
N PRO A 594 18.38 -17.07 3.58
CA PRO A 594 18.73 -17.49 4.95
C PRO A 594 19.70 -18.68 4.95
N GLU A 595 20.27 -18.99 6.11
CA GLU A 595 21.14 -20.18 6.26
C GLU A 595 20.35 -21.45 5.93
N ALA A 596 20.89 -22.26 5.02
CA ALA A 596 20.24 -23.47 4.56
C ALA A 596 20.51 -24.64 5.51
N TYR A 597 19.50 -25.47 5.71
CA TYR A 597 19.65 -26.74 6.45
C TYR A 597 19.71 -27.94 5.49
N THR A 598 20.13 -29.08 6.01
CA THR A 598 20.18 -30.33 5.25
C THR A 598 18.83 -31.04 5.35
N LEU A 599 18.23 -31.36 4.23
CA LEU A 599 17.00 -32.16 4.11
C LEU A 599 17.28 -33.62 4.47
N ALA A 600 16.23 -34.41 4.72
CA ALA A 600 16.34 -35.85 4.94
C ALA A 600 16.98 -36.59 3.76
N SER A 601 16.89 -36.04 2.54
CA SER A 601 17.58 -36.53 1.34
C SER A 601 19.09 -36.35 1.35
N GLY A 602 19.67 -35.60 2.31
CA GLY A 602 21.06 -35.19 2.34
C GLY A 602 21.40 -33.94 1.52
N GLU A 603 20.43 -33.37 0.82
CA GLU A 603 20.58 -32.14 0.02
C GLU A 603 20.38 -30.89 0.86
N ARG A 604 20.95 -29.77 0.41
CA ARG A 604 20.66 -28.45 1.02
C ARG A 604 19.25 -28.00 0.62
N SER A 605 18.51 -27.44 1.58
CA SER A 605 17.15 -26.94 1.38
C SER A 605 17.05 -25.85 0.30
N TRP A 606 18.08 -24.99 0.20
CA TRP A 606 18.20 -23.95 -0.84
C TRP A 606 19.64 -23.47 -0.99
N ALA A 607 19.90 -22.68 -2.02
CA ALA A 607 21.21 -22.02 -2.21
C ALA A 607 21.36 -20.82 -1.27
N GLY A 608 22.57 -20.45 -0.88
CA GLY A 608 22.86 -19.33 0.01
C GLY A 608 22.51 -17.95 -0.58
N SER A 609 22.23 -17.88 -1.90
CA SER A 609 21.82 -16.66 -2.60
C SER A 609 21.00 -17.00 -3.83
N TYR A 610 20.18 -16.03 -4.28
CA TYR A 610 19.48 -16.10 -5.55
C TYR A 610 20.04 -15.10 -6.56
N LYS A 611 19.88 -15.42 -7.85
CA LYS A 611 20.36 -14.60 -8.97
C LYS A 611 19.36 -13.51 -9.33
N ALA A 612 19.83 -12.50 -10.06
CA ALA A 612 18.96 -11.50 -10.66
C ALA A 612 18.02 -12.13 -11.70
N TYR A 613 16.84 -11.53 -11.84
CA TYR A 613 15.82 -11.93 -12.81
C TYR A 613 15.12 -10.73 -13.43
N GLY A 614 14.63 -10.90 -14.64
CA GLY A 614 13.91 -9.89 -15.40
C GLY A 614 12.46 -10.23 -15.62
N GLN A 615 11.61 -9.22 -15.62
CA GLN A 615 10.19 -9.31 -15.95
C GLN A 615 9.85 -8.29 -17.01
N LEU A 616 8.99 -8.67 -17.96
CA LEU A 616 8.45 -7.79 -18.99
C LEU A 616 6.92 -7.81 -18.87
N SER A 617 6.31 -6.63 -18.92
CA SER A 617 4.86 -6.46 -18.95
C SER A 617 4.48 -5.45 -20.02
N GLY A 618 3.29 -5.57 -20.57
CA GLY A 618 2.82 -4.63 -21.58
C GLY A 618 1.30 -4.61 -21.70
N GLN A 619 0.77 -3.47 -22.13
CA GLN A 619 -0.66 -3.24 -22.33
C GLN A 619 -0.91 -2.42 -23.59
N VAL A 620 -1.95 -2.77 -24.30
CA VAL A 620 -2.52 -1.97 -25.38
C VAL A 620 -3.93 -1.55 -24.98
N THR A 621 -4.22 -0.27 -25.04
CA THR A 621 -5.53 0.29 -24.71
C THR A 621 -6.09 1.02 -25.92
N ARG A 622 -7.32 0.73 -26.28
CA ARG A 622 -8.10 1.46 -27.29
C ARG A 622 -9.20 2.27 -26.62
N TYR A 623 -9.19 3.58 -26.82
CA TYR A 623 -10.20 4.50 -26.29
C TYR A 623 -11.30 4.76 -27.29
N PHE A 624 -12.54 4.66 -26.85
CA PHE A 624 -13.74 5.04 -27.53
C PHE A 624 -14.43 6.19 -26.76
N ARG A 625 -15.48 6.73 -27.28
CA ARG A 625 -16.16 7.88 -26.67
C ARG A 625 -16.68 7.61 -25.24
N HIS A 626 -17.22 6.41 -24.99
CA HIS A 626 -17.87 6.04 -23.73
C HIS A 626 -17.22 4.87 -23.01
N PHE A 627 -16.24 4.23 -23.62
CA PHE A 627 -15.53 3.09 -23.03
C PHE A 627 -14.12 2.98 -23.56
N SER A 628 -13.31 2.20 -22.90
CA SER A 628 -12.02 1.74 -23.40
C SER A 628 -11.88 0.24 -23.23
N LEU A 629 -11.22 -0.39 -24.21
CA LEU A 629 -10.82 -1.80 -24.16
C LEU A 629 -9.31 -1.85 -23.92
N TYR A 630 -8.87 -2.74 -23.06
CA TYR A 630 -7.46 -3.00 -22.85
C TYR A 630 -7.15 -4.49 -22.83
N ILE A 631 -5.99 -4.84 -23.39
CA ILE A 631 -5.43 -6.18 -23.40
C ILE A 631 -3.95 -6.07 -23.07
N GLY A 632 -3.45 -6.99 -22.27
CA GLY A 632 -2.04 -6.97 -21.89
C GLY A 632 -1.56 -8.28 -21.35
N GLY A 633 -0.32 -8.27 -20.90
CA GLY A 633 0.31 -9.41 -20.23
C GLY A 633 1.31 -8.95 -19.18
N GLU A 634 1.40 -9.75 -18.15
CA GLU A 634 2.34 -9.60 -17.05
C GLU A 634 3.33 -10.76 -17.07
N ASN A 635 4.55 -10.46 -16.59
CA ASN A 635 5.63 -11.43 -16.52
C ASN A 635 5.82 -12.23 -17.84
N LEU A 636 5.81 -11.51 -18.99
CA LEU A 636 5.94 -12.11 -20.34
C LEU A 636 7.28 -12.86 -20.55
N THR A 637 8.26 -12.64 -19.68
CA THR A 637 9.49 -13.44 -19.62
C THR A 637 9.26 -14.82 -19.05
N ASN A 638 8.08 -15.10 -18.50
CA ASN A 638 7.69 -16.34 -17.83
C ASN A 638 8.68 -16.77 -16.72
N TYR A 639 9.32 -15.80 -16.08
CA TYR A 639 10.22 -16.12 -14.97
C TYR A 639 9.40 -16.54 -13.75
N LYS A 640 9.76 -17.70 -13.18
CA LYS A 640 9.22 -18.20 -11.90
C LYS A 640 10.37 -18.57 -10.99
N GLN A 641 10.19 -18.35 -9.69
CA GLN A 641 11.09 -18.87 -8.68
C GLN A 641 11.05 -20.41 -8.74
N LYS A 642 12.23 -21.04 -8.78
CA LYS A 642 12.33 -22.49 -8.69
C LYS A 642 12.10 -22.94 -7.25
N ASN A 643 11.30 -23.97 -7.04
CA ASN A 643 10.99 -24.55 -5.74
C ASN A 643 10.58 -23.50 -4.69
N PRO A 644 9.48 -22.76 -4.91
CA PRO A 644 9.05 -21.75 -3.96
C PRO A 644 8.56 -22.38 -2.64
N ILE A 645 8.16 -23.67 -2.66
CA ILE A 645 7.75 -24.45 -1.50
C ILE A 645 8.77 -25.57 -1.26
N ILE A 646 9.51 -25.47 -0.17
CA ILE A 646 10.49 -26.48 0.23
C ILE A 646 9.77 -27.58 1.02
N GLY A 647 10.12 -28.84 0.75
CA GLY A 647 9.52 -29.98 1.44
C GLY A 647 8.06 -30.23 1.08
N TYR A 648 7.61 -29.79 -0.10
CA TYR A 648 6.22 -29.92 -0.60
C TYR A 648 5.72 -31.38 -0.67
N GLN A 649 6.61 -32.35 -0.76
CA GLN A 649 6.27 -33.78 -0.76
C GLN A 649 5.65 -34.24 0.57
N ASN A 650 6.01 -33.60 1.70
CA ASN A 650 5.41 -33.86 2.99
C ASN A 650 5.10 -32.52 3.72
N PRO A 651 3.96 -31.89 3.42
CA PRO A 651 3.62 -30.58 3.98
C PRO A 651 3.30 -30.63 5.50
N TRP A 652 3.23 -31.81 6.08
CA TRP A 652 3.00 -32.02 7.50
C TRP A 652 4.31 -32.10 8.32
N ALA A 653 5.47 -32.11 7.65
CA ALA A 653 6.76 -32.14 8.29
C ALA A 653 7.25 -30.76 8.73
N ASN A 654 8.13 -30.72 9.75
CA ASN A 654 8.79 -29.48 10.19
C ASN A 654 9.68 -28.85 9.10
N SER A 655 10.05 -29.62 8.06
CA SER A 655 10.82 -29.14 6.92
C SER A 655 9.98 -28.47 5.83
N PHE A 656 8.66 -28.44 5.98
CA PHE A 656 7.78 -27.74 5.04
C PHE A 656 7.95 -26.23 5.19
N GLU A 657 8.37 -25.56 4.08
CA GLU A 657 8.75 -24.16 4.17
C GLU A 657 8.33 -23.37 2.91
N PRO A 658 7.18 -22.69 2.95
CA PRO A 658 6.68 -21.88 1.84
C PRO A 658 7.08 -20.39 1.93
N THR A 659 7.82 -19.95 2.98
CA THR A 659 8.11 -18.52 3.20
C THR A 659 9.43 -18.04 2.56
N MET A 660 10.14 -18.94 1.86
CA MET A 660 11.44 -18.61 1.22
C MET A 660 11.24 -17.99 -0.18
N VAL A 661 10.34 -17.01 -0.29
CA VAL A 661 9.96 -16.38 -1.56
C VAL A 661 10.75 -15.08 -1.79
N TYR A 662 11.44 -15.00 -2.94
CA TYR A 662 12.20 -13.84 -3.39
C TYR A 662 11.75 -13.29 -4.76
N GLY A 663 11.00 -14.07 -5.52
CA GLY A 663 10.58 -13.75 -6.88
C GLY A 663 9.14 -14.18 -7.18
N PRO A 664 8.67 -14.01 -8.41
CA PRO A 664 7.35 -14.44 -8.83
C PRO A 664 7.16 -15.94 -8.64
N VAL A 665 6.03 -16.33 -8.08
CA VAL A 665 5.57 -17.71 -7.99
C VAL A 665 4.80 -18.07 -9.27
N GLU A 666 3.97 -17.14 -9.76
CA GLU A 666 3.20 -17.27 -11.00
C GLU A 666 4.04 -16.90 -12.24
N GLY A 667 3.79 -17.60 -13.33
CA GLY A 667 4.43 -17.36 -14.63
C GLY A 667 3.80 -16.23 -15.44
N ALA A 668 3.92 -16.32 -16.76
CA ALA A 668 3.32 -15.37 -17.68
C ALA A 668 1.79 -15.42 -17.62
N MET A 669 1.16 -14.25 -17.60
CA MET A 669 -0.29 -14.10 -17.54
C MET A 669 -0.76 -13.09 -18.60
N ALA A 670 -1.83 -13.44 -19.33
CA ALA A 670 -2.52 -12.51 -20.21
C ALA A 670 -3.85 -12.08 -19.60
N TYR A 671 -4.27 -10.86 -19.90
CA TYR A 671 -5.52 -10.29 -19.40
C TYR A 671 -6.23 -9.44 -20.44
N VAL A 672 -7.52 -9.24 -20.21
CA VAL A 672 -8.39 -8.36 -21.00
C VAL A 672 -9.36 -7.66 -20.07
N GLY A 673 -9.73 -6.43 -20.41
CA GLY A 673 -10.76 -5.72 -19.67
C GLY A 673 -11.41 -4.59 -20.46
N ILE A 674 -12.53 -4.12 -19.90
CA ILE A 674 -13.31 -3.03 -20.43
C ILE A 674 -13.60 -2.02 -19.31
N ARG A 675 -13.41 -0.73 -19.62
CA ARG A 675 -13.82 0.39 -18.75
C ARG A 675 -14.91 1.18 -19.42
N LEU A 676 -16.09 1.21 -18.83
CA LEU A 676 -17.25 1.96 -19.29
C LEU A 676 -17.36 3.26 -18.49
N ASN A 677 -17.53 4.38 -19.16
CA ASN A 677 -17.77 5.68 -18.54
C ASN A 677 -19.16 6.19 -18.97
N LEU A 678 -20.09 6.18 -18.03
CA LEU A 678 -21.48 6.58 -18.23
C LEU A 678 -21.69 7.93 -17.52
N GLY A 679 -21.87 9.02 -18.27
CA GLY A 679 -22.01 10.37 -17.74
C GLY A 679 -20.83 11.28 -18.01
N LYS A 680 -20.73 12.42 -17.27
CA LYS A 680 -19.74 13.49 -17.53
C LYS A 680 -18.37 13.28 -16.84
N ARG A 681 -18.11 12.13 -16.22
CA ARG A 681 -16.77 11.83 -15.70
C ARG A 681 -15.80 11.65 -16.87
N GLN A 682 -14.99 12.65 -17.14
CA GLN A 682 -13.84 12.57 -18.06
C GLN A 682 -12.54 12.61 -17.27
#